data_b84ca6d00e7281a479727c2188ece4b2
#
_entry.id   b84ca6d00e7281a479727c2188ece4b2
#
_cell.length_a   1.000
_cell.length_b   1.000
_cell.length_c   1.000
_cell.angle_alpha   90.00
_cell.angle_beta   90.00
_cell.angle_gamma   90.00
#
_symmetry.space_group_name_H-M   'P 1'
#
loop_
_entity.id
_entity.type
_entity.pdbx_description
1 polymer ?
#
loop_
_entity_poly.entity_id
_entity_poly.type
_entity_poly.pdbx_seq_one_letter_code
_entity_poly.pdbx_strand_id
1 'polypeptide(L)'
;MNVSNSKMKSFDEYYEKNMKSLENVDNDNNNAGNSSNNNFKSYNKSFHNKKPNNKFNKDNKNADNKVNGGNNNHHGNYSNANNANNFKQQNNPSNQQVGQSYIERMTAKNRKFLENYNPKKNAKIKIIPLGGLNAIGMNITVIEDENDIIVIDCGNAFPTEDLLGIDLVIPDVSYLKKNQNKIRGMVLTHGHEDHIGAIPYILKELNMPIYGTKLTLALVEGKLKEHKIVGYKLNTVNFSDIIKLGNIYVEFIKTNHSIVDSAALAIYTKAGIVMHTGDFKVDYTPVFGDAIDLSHFAEIGRMGVLALLSDSTNAIKPGFTMSERTVGKIFDAIFNEHSKDRIIVSTFASNLDRVRQVIDTASRYGRKVAIEGKSMINIINIATELGYINIPKGTLVQTEMLKNYPDNKTVIITTGSQGESMAALSRMAQGMNKMINIKAGDVVILSSTPIPGNEKAVNKIIDELYRRHATVIYQDTHVSGHACAEELKLIYTLVNPEYAIPVHGEYRHRKEAANIAESVGVEKKKCLLLEVGDVLEICNDTAEVKDRVASNGINVDGLGVGDVGNIVLKDRQALATAGMVIIAMALSGSSSELISGPDIISKGFVYMKESEDLINGLKDVVRNSIEVYRNDNSNDWKKLKSLVTSAAEDYLWKVIKREPLVIPVIISV
;
A
#
# COMPACT_ATOMS: atom_id res chain seq x y z
N MET A 1 14.13 0.84 -35.65
CA MET A 1 14.66 -0.49 -35.34
C MET A 1 13.52 -1.27 -34.70
N ASN A 2 13.14 -2.36 -35.35
CA ASN A 2 11.97 -3.17 -35.02
C ASN A 2 12.16 -3.85 -33.66
N VAL A 3 11.37 -3.46 -32.67
CA VAL A 3 11.17 -4.27 -31.48
C VAL A 3 9.98 -5.17 -31.78
N SER A 4 10.29 -6.46 -31.89
CA SER A 4 9.33 -7.54 -32.12
C SER A 4 8.22 -7.51 -31.09
N ASN A 5 6.96 -7.50 -31.58
CA ASN A 5 5.76 -7.83 -30.82
C ASN A 5 5.92 -9.26 -30.23
N SER A 6 6.46 -9.39 -29.03
CA SER A 6 6.27 -10.58 -28.21
C SER A 6 4.87 -10.52 -27.64
N LYS A 7 3.95 -11.30 -28.21
CA LYS A 7 2.61 -11.53 -27.67
C LYS A 7 2.75 -11.88 -26.19
N MET A 8 2.13 -11.10 -25.33
CA MET A 8 1.91 -11.45 -23.93
C MET A 8 1.22 -12.80 -23.87
N LYS A 9 1.92 -13.83 -23.37
CA LYS A 9 1.33 -15.14 -23.11
C LYS A 9 0.39 -14.98 -21.92
N SER A 10 -0.86 -15.40 -22.08
CA SER A 10 -1.84 -15.35 -21.00
C SER A 10 -1.49 -16.37 -19.90
N PHE A 11 -2.03 -16.18 -18.71
CA PHE A 11 -1.93 -17.17 -17.62
C PHE A 11 -2.43 -18.54 -18.08
N ASP A 12 -3.44 -18.56 -18.93
CA ASP A 12 -3.98 -19.78 -19.53
C ASP A 12 -2.94 -20.51 -20.40
N GLU A 13 -2.13 -19.77 -21.21
CA GLU A 13 -1.03 -20.38 -21.98
C GLU A 13 0.10 -20.92 -21.09
N TYR A 14 0.39 -20.23 -19.97
CA TYR A 14 1.35 -20.71 -18.97
C TYR A 14 0.83 -21.98 -18.28
N TYR A 15 -0.46 -21.99 -17.92
CA TYR A 15 -1.14 -23.17 -17.37
C TYR A 15 -1.17 -24.32 -18.36
N GLU A 16 -1.60 -24.11 -19.59
CA GLU A 16 -1.64 -25.14 -20.62
C GLU A 16 -0.27 -25.76 -20.90
N LYS A 17 0.79 -24.91 -20.92
CA LYS A 17 2.17 -25.40 -21.13
C LYS A 17 2.66 -26.28 -19.97
N ASN A 18 2.28 -25.94 -18.73
CA ASN A 18 2.65 -26.75 -17.57
C ASN A 18 1.75 -27.99 -17.41
N MET A 19 0.48 -27.93 -17.83
CA MET A 19 -0.43 -29.08 -17.81
C MET A 19 -0.04 -30.15 -18.80
N LYS A 20 0.35 -29.82 -20.04
CA LYS A 20 0.89 -30.79 -21.02
C LYS A 20 2.16 -31.50 -20.51
N SER A 21 2.89 -30.88 -19.56
CA SER A 21 4.04 -31.55 -18.92
C SER A 21 3.64 -32.49 -17.77
N LEU A 22 2.42 -32.37 -17.23
CA LEU A 22 1.88 -33.25 -16.18
C LEU A 22 1.27 -34.54 -16.77
N GLU A 23 0.60 -34.47 -17.93
CA GLU A 23 0.07 -35.64 -18.61
C GLU A 23 1.15 -36.61 -19.03
N ASN A 24 2.39 -36.16 -19.23
CA ASN A 24 3.55 -37.01 -19.56
C ASN A 24 4.24 -37.63 -18.33
N VAL A 25 3.93 -37.19 -17.10
CA VAL A 25 4.53 -37.70 -15.83
C VAL A 25 3.69 -38.83 -15.23
N ASP A 26 2.38 -38.80 -15.40
CA ASP A 26 1.50 -39.86 -14.89
C ASP A 26 1.58 -41.18 -15.68
N ASN A 27 2.15 -41.18 -16.89
CA ASN A 27 2.37 -42.37 -17.66
C ASN A 27 3.66 -43.13 -17.28
N ASP A 28 4.60 -42.51 -16.55
CA ASP A 28 5.87 -43.17 -16.16
C ASP A 28 5.86 -43.77 -14.75
N ASN A 29 4.83 -43.53 -13.93
CA ASN A 29 4.79 -43.99 -12.52
C ASN A 29 3.94 -45.25 -12.26
N ASN A 30 3.45 -45.93 -13.31
CA ASN A 30 2.66 -47.15 -13.14
C ASN A 30 3.47 -48.46 -13.18
N ASN A 31 4.80 -48.39 -13.13
CA ASN A 31 5.68 -49.56 -13.10
C ASN A 31 6.76 -49.48 -12.04
N ALA A 32 6.41 -49.61 -10.76
CA ALA A 32 7.31 -50.16 -9.73
C ALA A 32 6.49 -50.51 -8.49
N GLY A 33 6.21 -51.78 -8.35
CA GLY A 33 5.56 -52.34 -7.19
C GLY A 33 6.53 -52.78 -6.13
N ASN A 34 5.98 -52.78 -4.90
CA ASN A 34 6.32 -53.62 -3.75
C ASN A 34 7.75 -53.66 -3.15
N SER A 35 7.94 -53.20 -1.94
CA SER A 35 8.02 -54.12 -0.78
C SER A 35 8.51 -53.38 0.52
N SER A 36 7.81 -53.74 1.56
CA SER A 36 8.19 -54.06 2.94
C SER A 36 8.75 -52.97 3.89
N ASN A 37 7.93 -52.62 4.85
CA ASN A 37 7.98 -53.03 6.27
C ASN A 37 9.07 -52.47 7.20
N ASN A 38 8.57 -51.84 8.25
CA ASN A 38 8.82 -52.03 9.66
C ASN A 38 9.68 -51.05 10.48
N ASN A 39 9.00 -50.64 11.55
CA ASN A 39 9.43 -50.43 12.92
C ASN A 39 9.90 -49.03 13.41
N PHE A 40 9.03 -48.41 14.18
CA PHE A 40 8.91 -48.31 15.65
C PHE A 40 9.91 -47.41 16.40
N LYS A 41 9.50 -46.39 17.06
CA LYS A 41 9.18 -46.31 18.49
C LYS A 41 8.86 -44.89 18.95
N SER A 42 7.80 -44.82 19.72
CA SER A 42 7.31 -43.70 20.52
C SER A 42 8.26 -43.29 21.63
N TYR A 43 8.37 -42.00 21.92
CA TYR A 43 8.67 -41.50 23.26
C TYR A 43 7.86 -40.25 23.58
N ASN A 44 6.87 -40.46 24.42
CA ASN A 44 6.22 -39.41 25.23
C ASN A 44 7.17 -38.88 26.30
N LYS A 45 7.30 -37.56 26.42
CA LYS A 45 7.61 -36.95 27.75
C LYS A 45 6.97 -35.55 27.83
N SER A 46 6.06 -35.50 28.77
CA SER A 46 5.42 -34.32 29.35
C SER A 46 6.43 -33.36 29.98
N PHE A 47 6.23 -32.06 29.78
CA PHE A 47 6.81 -31.04 30.65
C PHE A 47 5.75 -30.12 31.26
N HIS A 48 5.73 -30.14 32.57
CA HIS A 48 4.92 -29.35 33.49
C HIS A 48 5.37 -27.88 33.54
N ASN A 49 4.39 -27.00 33.65
CA ASN A 49 4.48 -25.59 34.02
C ASN A 49 5.23 -25.34 35.34
N LYS A 50 6.15 -24.37 35.39
CA LYS A 50 6.47 -23.58 36.59
C LYS A 50 6.71 -22.12 36.25
N LYS A 51 5.87 -21.26 36.86
CA LYS A 51 6.06 -19.82 36.96
C LYS A 51 7.25 -19.47 37.88
N PRO A 52 7.99 -18.38 37.67
CA PRO A 52 8.86 -17.80 38.70
C PRO A 52 8.19 -16.59 39.37
N ASN A 53 8.27 -16.62 40.70
CA ASN A 53 7.90 -15.53 41.61
C ASN A 53 9.05 -14.51 41.73
N ASN A 54 8.65 -13.22 41.74
CA ASN A 54 9.46 -12.07 42.15
C ASN A 54 9.74 -12.09 43.66
N LYS A 55 10.97 -11.78 44.06
CA LYS A 55 11.23 -11.03 45.33
C LYS A 55 12.49 -10.17 45.21
N PHE A 56 12.28 -8.87 45.50
CA PHE A 56 13.29 -7.84 45.76
C PHE A 56 14.22 -8.22 46.93
N ASN A 57 15.50 -7.81 46.85
CA ASN A 57 16.13 -7.08 47.96
C ASN A 57 17.36 -6.28 47.51
N LYS A 58 17.45 -5.11 48.12
CA LYS A 58 18.53 -4.12 48.10
C LYS A 58 19.69 -4.56 48.98
N ASP A 59 20.88 -4.13 48.64
CA ASP A 59 21.79 -3.29 49.41
C ASP A 59 23.29 -3.60 49.22
N ASN A 60 23.97 -2.52 48.93
CA ASN A 60 25.23 -2.00 49.48
C ASN A 60 26.62 -2.44 49.00
N LYS A 61 27.27 -1.40 48.46
CA LYS A 61 28.58 -0.78 48.77
C LYS A 61 29.91 -1.45 48.45
N ASN A 62 30.64 -0.68 47.63
CA ASN A 62 32.08 -0.29 47.74
C ASN A 62 33.17 -1.34 47.94
N ALA A 63 34.14 -1.36 47.05
CA ALA A 63 35.51 -0.87 47.38
C ALA A 63 36.49 -1.09 46.19
N ASP A 64 37.33 -0.11 46.04
CA ASP A 64 38.53 -0.02 45.21
C ASP A 64 39.51 -1.20 45.40
N ASN A 65 40.24 -1.60 44.35
CA ASN A 65 41.70 -1.43 44.36
C ASN A 65 42.41 -1.95 43.09
N LYS A 66 43.35 -1.19 42.72
CA LYS A 66 44.45 -1.16 41.79
C LYS A 66 45.27 -2.46 41.63
N VAL A 67 45.87 -2.57 40.42
CA VAL A 67 47.33 -2.65 40.12
C VAL A 67 47.87 -4.01 39.63
N ASN A 68 48.57 -3.90 38.47
CA ASN A 68 49.71 -4.65 37.92
C ASN A 68 49.52 -6.09 37.43
N GLY A 69 49.76 -6.36 36.16
CA GLY A 69 51.12 -6.38 35.53
C GLY A 69 51.64 -7.82 35.45
N GLY A 70 51.88 -8.32 34.23
CA GLY A 70 52.67 -9.55 34.09
C GLY A 70 52.47 -10.28 32.76
N ASN A 71 53.40 -10.05 31.84
CA ASN A 71 53.69 -10.89 30.68
C ASN A 71 53.86 -12.36 31.06
N ASN A 72 53.41 -13.27 30.18
CA ASN A 72 54.28 -14.36 29.73
C ASN A 72 53.67 -15.16 28.53
N ASN A 73 54.55 -15.30 27.56
CA ASN A 73 54.45 -16.17 26.38
C ASN A 73 54.34 -17.64 26.78
N HIS A 74 53.51 -18.41 26.06
CA HIS A 74 53.85 -19.80 25.77
C HIS A 74 53.31 -20.25 24.43
N HIS A 75 54.26 -20.64 23.57
CA HIS A 75 54.07 -21.39 22.34
C HIS A 75 53.54 -22.80 22.63
N GLY A 76 52.63 -23.26 21.78
CA GLY A 76 52.21 -24.63 21.73
C GLY A 76 51.74 -24.99 20.32
N ASN A 77 52.66 -25.51 19.50
CA ASN A 77 52.40 -26.17 18.25
C ASN A 77 51.56 -27.42 18.44
N TYR A 78 50.48 -27.56 17.63
CA TYR A 78 50.00 -28.91 17.22
C TYR A 78 49.64 -28.90 15.74
N SER A 79 50.28 -29.84 15.06
CA SER A 79 50.22 -30.13 13.65
C SER A 79 49.01 -30.97 13.23
N ASN A 80 48.51 -30.64 12.05
CA ASN A 80 47.95 -31.45 10.97
C ASN A 80 47.04 -32.67 11.26
N ALA A 81 45.81 -32.61 10.76
CA ALA A 81 45.24 -33.71 9.96
C ALA A 81 44.27 -33.16 8.91
N ASN A 82 44.67 -33.37 7.67
CA ASN A 82 43.85 -33.12 6.45
C ASN A 82 42.60 -33.99 6.43
N ASN A 83 41.45 -33.40 6.14
CA ASN A 83 40.40 -34.05 5.37
C ASN A 83 39.72 -33.02 4.43
N ALA A 84 40.12 -33.10 3.18
CA ALA A 84 39.56 -32.34 2.10
C ALA A 84 38.19 -32.97 1.67
N ASN A 85 37.12 -32.27 1.96
CA ASN A 85 35.85 -32.51 1.26
C ASN A 85 35.62 -31.36 0.30
N ASN A 86 35.73 -31.67 -0.97
CA ASN A 86 35.43 -30.82 -2.12
C ASN A 86 33.96 -30.39 -2.13
N PHE A 87 33.66 -29.20 -1.61
CA PHE A 87 32.50 -28.46 -2.04
C PHE A 87 32.93 -27.52 -3.17
N LYS A 88 32.50 -27.84 -4.41
CA LYS A 88 32.57 -26.93 -5.53
C LYS A 88 31.75 -25.67 -5.16
N GLN A 89 32.45 -24.60 -4.79
CA GLN A 89 31.88 -23.27 -4.80
C GLN A 89 31.48 -22.94 -6.25
N GLN A 90 30.18 -22.83 -6.48
CA GLN A 90 29.67 -22.12 -7.64
C GLN A 90 30.10 -20.66 -7.48
N ASN A 91 31.00 -20.21 -8.32
CA ASN A 91 31.42 -18.80 -8.43
C ASN A 91 30.18 -17.97 -8.81
N ASN A 92 29.61 -17.30 -7.83
CA ASN A 92 28.65 -16.22 -8.06
C ASN A 92 29.43 -15.00 -8.59
N PRO A 93 29.08 -14.43 -9.74
CA PRO A 93 29.78 -13.28 -10.30
C PRO A 93 29.78 -12.03 -9.41
N SER A 94 28.94 -11.98 -8.36
CA SER A 94 28.77 -10.85 -7.45
C SER A 94 29.93 -10.65 -6.44
N ASN A 95 30.81 -11.63 -6.25
CA ASN A 95 31.88 -11.53 -5.24
C ASN A 95 33.18 -10.87 -5.71
N GLN A 96 33.29 -10.43 -6.98
CA GLN A 96 34.48 -9.73 -7.48
C GLN A 96 34.41 -8.18 -7.36
N GLN A 97 33.31 -7.61 -6.88
CA GLN A 97 33.15 -6.16 -6.76
C GLN A 97 33.33 -5.59 -5.32
N VAL A 98 33.72 -6.41 -4.37
CA VAL A 98 33.99 -5.96 -3.00
C VAL A 98 35.34 -5.23 -3.00
N GLY A 99 35.28 -3.90 -2.98
CA GLY A 99 36.47 -3.01 -2.90
C GLY A 99 36.52 -1.86 -3.88
N GLN A 100 35.66 -1.84 -4.91
CA GLN A 100 35.55 -0.69 -5.80
C GLN A 100 34.64 0.39 -5.21
N SER A 101 35.07 1.65 -5.27
CA SER A 101 34.22 2.79 -4.87
C SER A 101 32.96 2.87 -5.76
N TYR A 102 31.90 3.47 -5.24
CA TYR A 102 30.68 3.74 -5.99
C TYR A 102 30.96 4.39 -7.37
N ILE A 103 31.80 5.42 -7.40
CA ILE A 103 32.19 6.12 -8.63
C ILE A 103 32.89 5.19 -9.63
N GLU A 104 33.70 4.23 -9.16
CA GLU A 104 34.40 3.27 -10.03
C GLU A 104 33.42 2.24 -10.63
N ARG A 105 32.32 1.93 -9.96
CA ARG A 105 31.29 1.02 -10.47
C ARG A 105 30.35 1.66 -11.51
N MET A 106 30.34 2.99 -11.59
CA MET A 106 29.48 3.72 -12.51
C MET A 106 29.96 3.67 -13.97
N THR A 107 29.00 3.87 -14.88
CA THR A 107 29.31 4.10 -16.30
C THR A 107 30.19 5.35 -16.45
N ALA A 108 31.05 5.38 -17.46
CA ALA A 108 31.91 6.53 -17.73
C ALA A 108 31.13 7.86 -17.88
N LYS A 109 29.91 7.81 -18.43
CA LYS A 109 29.01 8.95 -18.57
C LYS A 109 28.53 9.48 -17.21
N ASN A 110 28.06 8.60 -16.33
CA ASN A 110 27.56 8.96 -15.01
C ASN A 110 28.70 9.49 -14.14
N ARG A 111 29.88 8.85 -14.18
CA ARG A 111 31.08 9.30 -13.48
C ARG A 111 31.43 10.73 -13.88
N LYS A 112 31.54 11.01 -15.20
CA LYS A 112 31.82 12.35 -15.72
C LYS A 112 30.78 13.38 -15.31
N PHE A 113 29.50 12.98 -15.18
CA PHE A 113 28.45 13.88 -14.67
C PHE A 113 28.70 14.23 -13.21
N LEU A 114 28.94 13.25 -12.34
CA LEU A 114 29.15 13.47 -10.90
C LEU A 114 30.41 14.27 -10.60
N GLU A 115 31.53 14.01 -11.33
CA GLU A 115 32.78 14.77 -11.21
C GLU A 115 32.61 16.26 -11.56
N ASN A 116 31.66 16.60 -12.42
CA ASN A 116 31.36 17.96 -12.84
C ASN A 116 30.13 18.58 -12.15
N TYR A 117 29.41 17.79 -11.32
CA TYR A 117 28.28 18.32 -10.60
C TYR A 117 28.71 19.31 -9.54
N ASN A 118 28.27 20.54 -9.70
CA ASN A 118 28.58 21.65 -8.79
C ASN A 118 27.35 22.53 -8.60
N PRO A 119 26.65 22.42 -7.47
CA PRO A 119 25.47 23.22 -7.20
C PRO A 119 25.84 24.71 -7.07
N LYS A 120 24.91 25.56 -7.49
CA LYS A 120 25.11 27.03 -7.45
C LYS A 120 24.48 27.58 -6.17
N LYS A 121 25.28 28.31 -5.41
CA LYS A 121 24.91 28.87 -4.12
C LYS A 121 23.61 29.69 -4.13
N ASN A 122 23.26 30.37 -5.22
CA ASN A 122 22.09 31.24 -5.33
C ASN A 122 20.94 30.60 -6.16
N ALA A 123 21.06 29.35 -6.51
CA ALA A 123 19.96 28.66 -7.20
C ALA A 123 18.81 28.37 -6.25
N LYS A 124 17.61 28.35 -6.79
CA LYS A 124 16.38 28.10 -6.05
C LYS A 124 15.75 26.81 -6.52
N ILE A 125 15.16 26.09 -5.59
CA ILE A 125 14.36 24.92 -5.86
C ILE A 125 13.06 24.99 -5.04
N LYS A 126 11.99 24.43 -5.59
CA LYS A 126 10.74 24.27 -4.86
C LYS A 126 10.43 22.79 -4.68
N ILE A 127 10.01 22.45 -3.47
CA ILE A 127 9.47 21.14 -3.11
C ILE A 127 8.00 21.33 -2.75
N ILE A 128 7.11 20.64 -3.49
CA ILE A 128 5.67 20.85 -3.37
C ILE A 128 4.99 19.47 -3.22
N PRO A 129 4.68 19.05 -2.00
CA PRO A 129 3.88 17.84 -1.79
C PRO A 129 2.42 18.10 -2.19
N LEU A 130 1.93 17.42 -3.21
CA LEU A 130 0.52 17.45 -3.61
C LEU A 130 -0.30 16.33 -2.94
N GLY A 131 0.36 15.47 -2.16
CA GLY A 131 -0.21 14.36 -1.40
C GLY A 131 0.83 13.69 -0.54
N GLY A 132 0.48 12.57 0.13
CA GLY A 132 1.40 11.77 0.94
C GLY A 132 1.78 12.37 2.30
N LEU A 133 1.09 13.41 2.76
CA LEU A 133 1.31 14.03 4.07
C LEU A 133 0.04 13.98 4.91
N ASN A 134 0.22 13.80 6.24
CA ASN A 134 -0.85 13.67 7.22
C ASN A 134 -1.81 12.49 6.98
N ALA A 135 -1.43 11.59 6.07
CA ALA A 135 -2.14 10.38 5.72
C ALA A 135 -1.14 9.33 5.22
N ILE A 136 -1.58 8.09 5.13
CA ILE A 136 -0.88 7.02 4.41
C ILE A 136 -1.61 6.87 3.07
N GLY A 137 -0.87 7.08 1.98
CA GLY A 137 -1.40 7.01 0.61
C GLY A 137 -1.38 8.35 -0.13
N MET A 138 -1.82 8.33 -1.39
CA MET A 138 -1.87 9.48 -2.30
C MET A 138 -0.51 10.19 -2.44
N ASN A 139 0.57 9.40 -2.51
CA ASN A 139 1.93 9.96 -2.59
C ASN A 139 2.17 10.62 -3.94
N ILE A 140 2.46 11.91 -3.90
CA ILE A 140 2.87 12.71 -5.06
C ILE A 140 3.62 13.95 -4.60
N THR A 141 4.84 14.11 -5.08
CA THR A 141 5.68 15.27 -4.76
C THR A 141 6.24 15.90 -6.03
N VAL A 142 6.24 17.21 -6.10
CA VAL A 142 6.80 17.98 -7.20
C VAL A 142 8.13 18.57 -6.80
N ILE A 143 9.15 18.39 -7.63
CA ILE A 143 10.43 19.15 -7.55
C ILE A 143 10.48 20.08 -8.75
N GLU A 144 10.55 21.39 -8.49
CA GLU A 144 10.67 22.42 -9.53
C GLU A 144 12.02 23.14 -9.41
N ASP A 145 12.83 23.06 -10.45
CA ASP A 145 14.09 23.80 -10.64
C ASP A 145 13.92 24.79 -11.80
N GLU A 146 13.59 26.03 -11.46
CA GLU A 146 13.31 27.12 -12.42
C GLU A 146 12.24 26.76 -13.48
N ASN A 147 12.68 26.25 -14.63
CA ASN A 147 11.83 25.94 -15.77
C ASN A 147 11.55 24.44 -15.97
N ASP A 148 12.04 23.62 -15.08
CA ASP A 148 11.91 22.17 -15.17
C ASP A 148 11.19 21.62 -13.93
N ILE A 149 10.19 20.77 -14.17
CA ILE A 149 9.41 20.09 -13.14
C ILE A 149 9.56 18.59 -13.34
N ILE A 150 9.85 17.87 -12.27
CA ILE A 150 9.66 16.43 -12.17
C ILE A 150 8.60 16.12 -11.12
N VAL A 151 7.88 15.03 -11.36
CA VAL A 151 6.87 14.50 -10.42
C VAL A 151 7.39 13.19 -9.85
N ILE A 152 7.40 13.06 -8.53
CA ILE A 152 7.78 11.84 -7.83
C ILE A 152 6.50 11.16 -7.40
N ASP A 153 6.26 9.96 -7.93
CA ASP A 153 5.08 9.13 -7.70
C ASP A 153 3.75 9.79 -8.12
N CYS A 154 2.67 9.03 -8.12
CA CYS A 154 1.31 9.50 -8.36
C CYS A 154 0.32 8.44 -7.85
N GLY A 155 0.20 8.37 -6.55
CA GLY A 155 -0.61 7.38 -5.85
C GLY A 155 -2.05 7.82 -5.63
N ASN A 156 -2.89 6.85 -5.29
CA ASN A 156 -4.23 7.08 -4.76
C ASN A 156 -4.28 6.83 -3.25
N ALA A 157 -5.36 7.28 -2.61
CA ALA A 157 -5.73 6.88 -1.26
C ALA A 157 -7.04 6.09 -1.29
N PHE A 158 -7.23 5.22 -0.29
CA PHE A 158 -8.53 4.61 -0.06
C PHE A 158 -9.46 5.60 0.65
N PRO A 159 -10.77 5.58 0.35
CA PRO A 159 -11.73 6.46 1.00
C PRO A 159 -11.87 6.11 2.49
N THR A 160 -12.09 7.11 3.31
CA THR A 160 -12.48 6.96 4.71
C THR A 160 -13.95 6.53 4.85
N GLU A 161 -14.37 6.04 6.02
CA GLU A 161 -15.75 5.54 6.25
C GLU A 161 -16.84 6.58 5.95
N ASP A 162 -16.53 7.86 6.02
CA ASP A 162 -17.43 8.97 5.73
C ASP A 162 -17.61 9.28 4.23
N LEU A 163 -16.72 8.79 3.38
CA LEU A 163 -16.78 8.94 1.92
C LEU A 163 -17.64 7.82 1.28
N LEU A 164 -18.93 7.80 1.61
CA LEU A 164 -19.86 6.75 1.20
C LEU A 164 -19.96 6.61 -0.31
N GLY A 165 -19.66 5.40 -0.82
CA GLY A 165 -19.76 5.06 -2.24
C GLY A 165 -18.63 5.65 -3.10
N ILE A 166 -17.54 6.14 -2.49
CA ILE A 166 -16.32 6.52 -3.21
C ILE A 166 -15.41 5.30 -3.29
N ASP A 167 -14.86 5.03 -4.47
CA ASP A 167 -13.97 3.89 -4.70
C ASP A 167 -12.54 4.21 -4.30
N LEU A 168 -12.06 5.41 -4.61
CA LEU A 168 -10.71 5.90 -4.29
C LEU A 168 -10.64 7.44 -4.37
N VAL A 169 -9.55 7.99 -3.81
CA VAL A 169 -9.25 9.41 -3.86
C VAL A 169 -7.92 9.62 -4.59
N ILE A 170 -7.90 10.53 -5.56
CA ILE A 170 -6.69 10.88 -6.33
C ILE A 170 -6.23 12.31 -6.01
N PRO A 171 -4.95 12.65 -6.22
CA PRO A 171 -4.44 13.98 -5.96
C PRO A 171 -4.99 15.03 -6.93
N ASP A 172 -5.15 16.26 -6.43
CA ASP A 172 -5.38 17.44 -7.29
C ASP A 172 -4.09 17.87 -7.97
N VAL A 173 -4.05 17.74 -9.28
CA VAL A 173 -2.89 18.10 -10.10
C VAL A 173 -3.06 19.44 -10.84
N SER A 174 -3.95 20.31 -10.36
CA SER A 174 -4.21 21.64 -10.95
C SER A 174 -2.93 22.48 -11.09
N TYR A 175 -2.00 22.36 -10.14
CA TYR A 175 -0.69 22.98 -10.23
C TYR A 175 0.11 22.49 -11.45
N LEU A 176 0.14 21.18 -11.67
CA LEU A 176 0.84 20.57 -12.80
C LEU A 176 0.20 20.97 -14.13
N LYS A 177 -1.13 21.01 -14.21
CA LYS A 177 -1.86 21.46 -15.41
C LYS A 177 -1.51 22.90 -15.80
N LYS A 178 -1.40 23.80 -14.82
CA LYS A 178 -1.00 25.20 -15.05
C LYS A 178 0.45 25.34 -15.51
N ASN A 179 1.32 24.37 -15.17
CA ASN A 179 2.74 24.39 -15.47
C ASN A 179 3.17 23.26 -16.43
N GLN A 180 2.25 22.72 -17.25
CA GLN A 180 2.50 21.55 -18.08
C GLN A 180 3.72 21.68 -19.02
N ASN A 181 4.04 22.90 -19.48
CA ASN A 181 5.18 23.20 -20.35
C ASN A 181 6.53 23.00 -19.65
N LYS A 182 6.57 23.02 -18.32
CA LYS A 182 7.76 22.79 -17.51
C LYS A 182 7.97 21.30 -17.18
N ILE A 183 6.95 20.46 -17.29
CA ILE A 183 7.02 19.06 -16.86
C ILE A 183 7.96 18.28 -17.78
N ARG A 184 8.94 17.60 -17.19
CA ARG A 184 9.92 16.77 -17.90
C ARG A 184 9.63 15.28 -17.77
N GLY A 185 8.92 14.88 -16.73
CA GLY A 185 8.50 13.48 -16.51
C GLY A 185 8.10 13.18 -15.08
N MET A 186 7.57 11.98 -14.92
CA MET A 186 7.25 11.36 -13.64
C MET A 186 8.29 10.28 -13.35
N VAL A 187 8.79 10.21 -12.12
CA VAL A 187 9.75 9.21 -11.64
C VAL A 187 9.10 8.42 -10.51
N LEU A 188 9.12 7.09 -10.60
CA LEU A 188 8.41 6.22 -9.68
C LEU A 188 9.38 5.50 -8.76
N THR A 189 9.09 5.53 -7.46
CA THR A 189 9.88 4.85 -6.44
C THR A 189 9.60 3.35 -6.44
N HIS A 190 8.34 2.94 -6.48
CA HIS A 190 7.92 1.52 -6.50
C HIS A 190 6.45 1.36 -6.95
N GLY A 191 5.98 0.10 -6.99
CA GLY A 191 4.71 -0.25 -7.65
C GLY A 191 3.50 -0.43 -6.72
N HIS A 192 3.45 0.13 -5.52
CA HIS A 192 2.26 0.11 -4.68
C HIS A 192 1.20 1.10 -5.16
N GLU A 193 -0.08 0.82 -4.84
CA GLU A 193 -1.22 1.62 -5.27
C GLU A 193 -1.14 3.08 -4.82
N ASP A 194 -0.69 3.31 -3.62
CA ASP A 194 -0.51 4.63 -3.04
C ASP A 194 0.68 5.42 -3.61
N HIS A 195 1.40 4.83 -4.59
CA HIS A 195 2.46 5.46 -5.38
C HIS A 195 2.18 5.47 -6.88
N ILE A 196 1.36 4.55 -7.41
CA ILE A 196 1.06 4.48 -8.86
C ILE A 196 -0.43 4.49 -9.19
N GLY A 197 -1.32 4.38 -8.20
CA GLY A 197 -2.74 4.12 -8.43
C GLY A 197 -3.50 5.24 -9.12
N ALA A 198 -3.07 6.50 -8.99
CA ALA A 198 -3.71 7.63 -9.65
C ALA A 198 -3.23 7.87 -11.10
N ILE A 199 -2.14 7.22 -11.52
CA ILE A 199 -1.54 7.45 -12.85
C ILE A 199 -2.55 7.34 -14.00
N PRO A 200 -3.44 6.31 -14.06
CA PRO A 200 -4.39 6.20 -15.16
C PRO A 200 -5.38 7.37 -15.26
N TYR A 201 -5.72 7.99 -14.14
CA TYR A 201 -6.62 9.13 -14.09
C TYR A 201 -5.92 10.40 -14.54
N ILE A 202 -4.69 10.61 -14.04
CA ILE A 202 -3.92 11.83 -14.33
C ILE A 202 -3.43 11.87 -15.78
N LEU A 203 -3.01 10.73 -16.36
CA LEU A 203 -2.55 10.69 -17.74
C LEU A 203 -3.65 10.97 -18.78
N LYS A 204 -4.93 10.86 -18.43
CA LYS A 204 -6.04 11.29 -19.30
C LYS A 204 -6.02 12.78 -19.57
N GLU A 205 -5.54 13.55 -18.61
CA GLU A 205 -5.58 15.02 -18.65
C GLU A 205 -4.18 15.64 -18.84
N LEU A 206 -3.13 14.94 -18.40
CA LEU A 206 -1.77 15.46 -18.38
C LEU A 206 -0.79 14.34 -18.76
N ASN A 207 -0.52 14.22 -20.06
CA ASN A 207 0.40 13.20 -20.56
C ASN A 207 1.85 13.63 -20.38
N MET A 208 2.67 12.74 -19.78
CA MET A 208 4.10 12.93 -19.56
C MET A 208 4.84 11.59 -19.61
N PRO A 209 6.15 11.58 -19.95
CA PRO A 209 6.95 10.36 -19.86
C PRO A 209 7.11 9.89 -18.42
N ILE A 210 7.04 8.58 -18.21
CA ILE A 210 7.15 7.94 -16.90
C ILE A 210 8.43 7.11 -16.88
N TYR A 211 9.17 7.19 -15.78
CA TYR A 211 10.42 6.49 -15.53
C TYR A 211 10.30 5.66 -14.24
N GLY A 212 10.77 4.43 -14.28
CA GLY A 212 10.70 3.55 -13.12
C GLY A 212 11.42 2.24 -13.37
N THR A 213 11.53 1.42 -12.33
CA THR A 213 12.10 0.09 -12.42
C THR A 213 11.18 -0.86 -13.19
N LYS A 214 11.72 -2.00 -13.59
CA LYS A 214 11.06 -2.92 -14.53
C LYS A 214 9.71 -3.41 -14.03
N LEU A 215 9.62 -3.86 -12.76
CA LEU A 215 8.36 -4.34 -12.19
C LEU A 215 7.37 -3.19 -12.03
N THR A 216 7.80 -2.06 -11.48
CA THR A 216 6.96 -0.88 -11.28
C THR A 216 6.27 -0.46 -12.58
N LEU A 217 7.04 -0.35 -13.67
CA LEU A 217 6.46 0.03 -14.97
C LEU A 217 5.56 -1.04 -15.58
N ALA A 218 5.83 -2.33 -15.35
CA ALA A 218 4.94 -3.39 -15.81
C ALA A 218 3.58 -3.35 -15.10
N LEU A 219 3.56 -3.01 -13.79
CA LEU A 219 2.33 -2.80 -13.05
C LEU A 219 1.56 -1.56 -13.56
N VAL A 220 2.25 -0.46 -13.79
CA VAL A 220 1.67 0.75 -14.42
C VAL A 220 1.08 0.42 -15.78
N GLU A 221 1.82 -0.29 -16.64
CA GLU A 221 1.34 -0.69 -17.97
C GLU A 221 0.05 -1.53 -17.90
N GLY A 222 -0.03 -2.46 -16.95
CA GLY A 222 -1.22 -3.25 -16.69
C GLY A 222 -2.43 -2.37 -16.38
N LYS A 223 -2.27 -1.38 -15.50
CA LYS A 223 -3.31 -0.39 -15.14
C LYS A 223 -3.72 0.48 -16.35
N LEU A 224 -2.74 0.98 -17.10
CA LEU A 224 -3.05 1.81 -18.27
C LEU A 224 -3.84 1.03 -19.33
N LYS A 225 -3.52 -0.25 -19.53
CA LYS A 225 -4.30 -1.15 -20.41
C LYS A 225 -5.72 -1.39 -19.89
N GLU A 226 -5.89 -1.62 -18.59
CA GLU A 226 -7.20 -1.79 -17.96
C GLU A 226 -8.08 -0.53 -18.13
N HIS A 227 -7.50 0.66 -17.97
CA HIS A 227 -8.15 1.95 -18.18
C HIS A 227 -8.20 2.39 -19.65
N LYS A 228 -7.71 1.57 -20.60
CA LYS A 228 -7.70 1.85 -22.05
C LYS A 228 -6.95 3.14 -22.41
N ILE A 229 -5.94 3.51 -21.64
CA ILE A 229 -5.09 4.66 -21.93
C ILE A 229 -4.11 4.28 -23.04
N VAL A 230 -3.91 5.15 -24.00
CA VAL A 230 -3.00 4.99 -25.15
C VAL A 230 -2.06 6.19 -25.26
N GLY A 231 -0.96 6.04 -26.01
CA GLY A 231 -0.02 7.14 -26.25
C GLY A 231 0.92 7.47 -25.08
N TYR A 232 0.94 6.64 -24.03
CA TYR A 232 1.86 6.79 -22.92
C TYR A 232 3.30 6.39 -23.29
N LYS A 233 4.26 6.94 -22.56
CA LYS A 233 5.68 6.63 -22.73
C LYS A 233 6.27 6.14 -21.41
N LEU A 234 6.60 4.85 -21.35
CA LEU A 234 7.26 4.21 -20.21
C LEU A 234 8.74 4.02 -20.52
N ASN A 235 9.62 4.41 -19.61
CA ASN A 235 11.07 4.33 -19.76
C ASN A 235 11.64 3.55 -18.57
N THR A 236 12.06 2.32 -18.82
CA THR A 236 12.66 1.48 -17.78
C THR A 236 14.04 2.01 -17.41
N VAL A 237 14.30 2.08 -16.11
CA VAL A 237 15.60 2.46 -15.53
C VAL A 237 16.11 1.32 -14.65
N ASN A 238 17.44 1.23 -14.54
CA ASN A 238 18.11 0.30 -13.63
C ASN A 238 18.66 1.07 -12.43
N PHE A 239 18.95 0.34 -11.36
CA PHE A 239 19.64 0.95 -10.22
C PHE A 239 21.00 1.52 -10.64
N SER A 240 21.36 2.67 -10.09
CA SER A 240 22.52 3.49 -10.43
C SER A 240 22.47 4.13 -11.83
N ASP A 241 21.36 4.02 -12.57
CA ASP A 241 21.17 4.85 -13.76
C ASP A 241 20.88 6.29 -13.36
N ILE A 242 21.57 7.25 -14.03
CA ILE A 242 21.30 8.67 -13.91
C ILE A 242 20.62 9.15 -15.19
N ILE A 243 19.37 9.54 -15.09
CA ILE A 243 18.56 10.05 -16.20
C ILE A 243 18.52 11.58 -16.17
N LYS A 244 18.48 12.20 -17.35
CA LYS A 244 18.40 13.66 -17.51
C LYS A 244 16.97 14.06 -17.85
N LEU A 245 16.38 14.94 -17.03
CA LEU A 245 15.05 15.49 -17.16
C LEU A 245 15.11 17.04 -17.15
N GLY A 246 15.33 17.62 -18.31
CA GLY A 246 15.63 19.05 -18.41
C GLY A 246 17.00 19.38 -17.79
N ASN A 247 17.03 20.26 -16.81
CA ASN A 247 18.23 20.56 -16.01
C ASN A 247 18.37 19.70 -14.75
N ILE A 248 17.34 18.92 -14.43
CA ILE A 248 17.31 18.01 -13.29
C ILE A 248 17.86 16.65 -13.74
N TYR A 249 18.67 16.01 -12.89
CA TYR A 249 19.11 14.64 -13.10
C TYR A 249 18.62 13.78 -11.95
N VAL A 250 18.18 12.56 -12.23
CA VAL A 250 17.63 11.65 -11.23
C VAL A 250 18.37 10.32 -11.30
N GLU A 251 18.84 9.87 -10.16
CA GLU A 251 19.48 8.59 -9.95
C GLU A 251 18.59 7.67 -9.13
N PHE A 252 18.52 6.39 -9.53
CA PHE A 252 17.75 5.38 -8.85
C PHE A 252 18.64 4.52 -7.98
N ILE A 253 18.36 4.51 -6.66
CA ILE A 253 19.16 3.82 -5.65
C ILE A 253 18.38 2.62 -5.14
N LYS A 254 19.02 1.46 -5.05
CA LYS A 254 18.39 0.22 -4.56
C LYS A 254 17.96 0.36 -3.10
N THR A 255 16.68 0.11 -2.82
CA THR A 255 16.12 -0.05 -1.47
C THR A 255 15.44 -1.42 -1.31
N ASN A 256 15.04 -1.75 -0.08
CA ASN A 256 14.16 -2.88 0.21
C ASN A 256 12.82 -2.35 0.75
N HIS A 257 11.74 -2.95 0.30
CA HIS A 257 10.40 -2.70 0.77
C HIS A 257 9.59 -4.00 0.74
N SER A 258 8.27 -3.96 0.92
CA SER A 258 7.38 -5.13 0.79
C SER A 258 7.08 -5.52 -0.67
N ILE A 259 7.55 -4.76 -1.63
CA ILE A 259 7.52 -5.06 -3.05
C ILE A 259 8.94 -5.00 -3.63
N VAL A 260 9.28 -5.89 -4.55
CA VAL A 260 10.59 -5.91 -5.20
C VAL A 260 10.77 -4.70 -6.12
N ASP A 261 12.02 -4.39 -6.48
CA ASP A 261 12.40 -3.27 -7.34
C ASP A 261 12.09 -1.87 -6.78
N SER A 262 11.95 -1.74 -5.47
CA SER A 262 11.83 -0.42 -4.83
C SER A 262 13.12 0.38 -4.93
N ALA A 263 12.99 1.69 -5.15
CA ALA A 263 14.08 2.63 -5.33
C ALA A 263 13.92 3.87 -4.46
N ALA A 264 15.01 4.33 -3.86
CA ALA A 264 15.17 5.71 -3.46
C ALA A 264 15.69 6.54 -4.66
N LEU A 265 15.50 7.83 -4.61
CA LEU A 265 15.88 8.77 -5.66
C LEU A 265 16.88 9.78 -5.12
N ALA A 266 18.00 9.97 -5.83
CA ALA A 266 18.85 11.14 -5.67
C ALA A 266 18.61 12.09 -6.84
N ILE A 267 18.19 13.30 -6.53
CA ILE A 267 17.74 14.31 -7.49
C ILE A 267 18.75 15.45 -7.47
N TYR A 268 19.54 15.52 -8.51
CA TYR A 268 20.58 16.52 -8.67
C TYR A 268 19.99 17.74 -9.35
N THR A 269 19.88 18.83 -8.60
CA THR A 269 19.36 20.12 -9.05
C THR A 269 20.46 21.18 -9.07
N LYS A 270 20.18 22.37 -9.58
CA LYS A 270 21.13 23.48 -9.51
C LYS A 270 21.39 23.96 -8.08
N ALA A 271 20.42 23.80 -7.17
CA ALA A 271 20.51 24.24 -5.78
C ALA A 271 21.23 23.24 -4.87
N GLY A 272 21.24 21.97 -5.23
CA GLY A 272 21.81 20.89 -4.43
C GLY A 272 21.13 19.56 -4.70
N ILE A 273 21.54 18.54 -3.95
CA ILE A 273 20.98 17.18 -4.04
C ILE A 273 19.77 17.08 -3.13
N VAL A 274 18.63 16.69 -3.68
CA VAL A 274 17.46 16.29 -2.92
C VAL A 274 17.36 14.77 -2.97
N MET A 275 17.27 14.13 -1.82
CA MET A 275 16.99 12.69 -1.77
C MET A 275 15.55 12.43 -1.37
N HIS A 276 14.96 11.40 -1.97
CA HIS A 276 13.66 10.84 -1.58
C HIS A 276 13.85 9.34 -1.33
N THR A 277 13.55 8.86 -0.13
CA THR A 277 13.80 7.45 0.21
C THR A 277 12.88 6.50 -0.55
N GLY A 278 11.72 6.98 -1.04
CA GLY A 278 10.58 6.12 -1.28
C GLY A 278 10.21 5.40 0.03
N ASP A 279 9.39 4.38 -0.05
CA ASP A 279 9.12 3.50 1.06
C ASP A 279 10.26 2.51 1.20
N PHE A 280 10.77 2.34 2.42
CA PHE A 280 11.93 1.50 2.61
C PHE A 280 12.00 0.84 3.99
N LYS A 281 12.77 -0.23 4.07
CA LYS A 281 13.32 -0.82 5.29
C LYS A 281 14.77 -1.23 5.08
N VAL A 282 15.49 -1.49 6.16
CA VAL A 282 16.85 -2.02 6.07
C VAL A 282 16.82 -3.54 6.28
N ASP A 283 16.72 -4.28 5.19
CA ASP A 283 16.75 -5.75 5.21
C ASP A 283 18.11 -6.26 4.70
N TYR A 284 18.95 -6.79 5.60
CA TYR A 284 20.24 -7.34 5.26
C TYR A 284 20.19 -8.72 4.62
N THR A 285 19.05 -9.39 4.70
CA THR A 285 18.82 -10.75 4.21
C THR A 285 17.49 -10.88 3.47
N PRO A 286 17.26 -10.07 2.42
CA PRO A 286 16.00 -10.09 1.70
C PRO A 286 15.72 -11.48 1.10
N VAL A 287 14.47 -11.78 0.81
CA VAL A 287 14.07 -13.05 0.18
C VAL A 287 14.51 -13.09 -1.27
N PHE A 288 14.44 -11.95 -1.96
CA PHE A 288 14.81 -11.80 -3.35
C PHE A 288 15.69 -10.57 -3.57
N GLY A 289 16.66 -10.71 -4.48
CA GLY A 289 17.58 -9.63 -4.86
C GLY A 289 18.59 -9.28 -3.77
N ASP A 290 19.15 -8.08 -3.88
CA ASP A 290 20.19 -7.57 -3.00
C ASP A 290 19.60 -6.75 -1.85
N ALA A 291 20.35 -6.62 -0.77
CA ALA A 291 20.06 -5.71 0.33
C ALA A 291 20.06 -4.24 -0.15
N ILE A 292 19.46 -3.36 0.65
CA ILE A 292 19.53 -1.91 0.44
C ILE A 292 20.98 -1.45 0.29
N ASP A 293 21.25 -0.58 -0.68
CA ASP A 293 22.61 -0.08 -0.94
C ASP A 293 22.97 1.09 0.00
N LEU A 294 23.22 0.76 1.28
CA LEU A 294 23.60 1.74 2.30
C LEU A 294 24.91 2.46 1.96
N SER A 295 25.83 1.80 1.23
CA SER A 295 27.07 2.46 0.76
C SER A 295 26.78 3.60 -0.18
N HIS A 296 25.81 3.42 -1.07
CA HIS A 296 25.39 4.45 -2.02
C HIS A 296 24.76 5.66 -1.30
N PHE A 297 23.90 5.41 -0.29
CA PHE A 297 23.37 6.49 0.56
C PHE A 297 24.49 7.29 1.24
N ALA A 298 25.50 6.61 1.79
CA ALA A 298 26.64 7.27 2.44
C ALA A 298 27.50 8.07 1.46
N GLU A 299 27.71 7.58 0.25
CA GLU A 299 28.50 8.27 -0.78
C GLU A 299 27.80 9.54 -1.27
N ILE A 300 26.47 9.50 -1.48
CA ILE A 300 25.70 10.70 -1.80
C ILE A 300 25.70 11.68 -0.60
N GLY A 301 25.61 11.17 0.62
CA GLY A 301 25.72 11.97 1.84
C GLY A 301 27.04 12.76 1.90
N ARG A 302 28.17 12.15 1.50
CA ARG A 302 29.48 12.84 1.40
C ARG A 302 29.52 13.92 0.33
N MET A 303 28.72 13.85 -0.71
CA MET A 303 28.60 14.91 -1.72
C MET A 303 27.83 16.13 -1.21
N GLY A 304 27.14 16.01 -0.07
CA GLY A 304 26.32 17.05 0.54
C GLY A 304 24.87 17.00 0.03
N VAL A 305 23.95 16.62 0.90
CA VAL A 305 22.51 16.54 0.61
C VAL A 305 21.80 17.75 1.16
N LEU A 306 21.15 18.51 0.27
CA LEU A 306 20.39 19.71 0.62
C LEU A 306 19.13 19.35 1.41
N ALA A 307 18.36 18.37 0.94
CA ALA A 307 17.12 17.95 1.60
C ALA A 307 16.90 16.43 1.47
N LEU A 308 16.40 15.80 2.53
CA LEU A 308 15.97 14.41 2.55
C LEU A 308 14.48 14.33 2.83
N LEU A 309 13.71 13.87 1.84
CA LEU A 309 12.32 13.46 2.00
C LEU A 309 12.33 11.98 2.41
N SER A 310 11.97 11.67 3.66
CA SER A 310 12.05 10.30 4.17
C SER A 310 10.69 9.74 4.56
N ASP A 311 10.47 8.46 4.25
CA ASP A 311 9.38 7.65 4.80
C ASP A 311 9.31 7.82 6.33
N SER A 312 8.11 7.96 6.88
CA SER A 312 7.90 8.11 8.32
C SER A 312 6.89 7.13 8.90
N THR A 313 6.35 6.23 8.12
CA THR A 313 5.22 5.34 8.47
C THR A 313 5.42 4.59 9.79
N ASN A 314 6.62 4.10 10.05
CA ASN A 314 6.96 3.38 11.28
C ASN A 314 7.89 4.14 12.25
N ALA A 315 8.05 5.44 12.10
CA ALA A 315 8.93 6.24 12.94
C ALA A 315 8.65 6.11 14.45
N ILE A 316 7.39 5.90 14.83
CA ILE A 316 6.96 5.69 16.22
C ILE A 316 7.30 4.31 16.79
N LYS A 317 7.73 3.35 15.94
CA LYS A 317 8.09 2.00 16.36
C LYS A 317 9.57 1.95 16.70
N PRO A 318 9.96 1.52 17.92
CA PRO A 318 11.35 1.40 18.30
C PRO A 318 12.04 0.23 17.57
N GLY A 319 13.37 0.29 17.47
CA GLY A 319 14.19 -0.79 16.94
C GLY A 319 14.24 -0.85 15.42
N PHE A 320 14.37 -2.04 14.91
CA PHE A 320 14.52 -2.37 13.48
C PHE A 320 13.36 -3.20 12.99
N THR A 321 13.00 -3.03 11.73
CA THR A 321 12.06 -3.91 11.04
C THR A 321 12.71 -5.27 10.77
N MET A 322 12.01 -6.34 11.08
CA MET A 322 12.52 -7.70 10.83
C MET A 322 12.67 -7.98 9.34
N SER A 323 13.60 -8.89 9.00
CA SER A 323 13.73 -9.38 7.64
C SER A 323 12.51 -10.18 7.19
N GLU A 324 12.09 -9.99 5.94
CA GLU A 324 10.99 -10.75 5.33
C GLU A 324 11.24 -12.27 5.37
N ARG A 325 12.49 -12.70 5.36
CA ARG A 325 12.90 -14.10 5.48
C ARG A 325 12.43 -14.77 6.78
N THR A 326 12.17 -14.01 7.85
CA THR A 326 11.67 -14.57 9.11
C THR A 326 10.29 -15.19 8.97
N VAL A 327 9.43 -14.63 8.11
CA VAL A 327 8.09 -15.13 7.83
C VAL A 327 8.13 -16.52 7.16
N GLY A 328 9.13 -16.77 6.33
CA GLY A 328 9.32 -18.09 5.72
C GLY A 328 9.53 -19.21 6.75
N LYS A 329 10.24 -18.91 7.86
CA LYS A 329 10.41 -19.88 8.97
C LYS A 329 9.09 -20.13 9.70
N ILE A 330 8.27 -19.09 9.84
CA ILE A 330 6.94 -19.21 10.45
C ILE A 330 6.03 -20.06 9.58
N PHE A 331 6.04 -19.86 8.26
CA PHE A 331 5.30 -20.71 7.34
C PHE A 331 5.75 -22.17 7.43
N ASP A 332 7.07 -22.45 7.51
CA ASP A 332 7.56 -23.83 7.70
C ASP A 332 7.00 -24.47 8.99
N ALA A 333 6.98 -23.72 10.09
CA ALA A 333 6.41 -24.21 11.35
C ALA A 333 4.91 -24.51 11.24
N ILE A 334 4.13 -23.58 10.66
CA ILE A 334 2.69 -23.73 10.47
C ILE A 334 2.39 -24.92 9.52
N PHE A 335 3.11 -25.06 8.41
CA PHE A 335 2.89 -26.14 7.45
C PHE A 335 3.23 -27.51 8.04
N ASN A 336 4.21 -27.58 8.95
CA ASN A 336 4.55 -28.80 9.68
C ASN A 336 3.48 -29.17 10.70
N GLU A 337 3.02 -28.20 11.51
CA GLU A 337 1.97 -28.39 12.52
C GLU A 337 0.66 -28.83 11.89
N HIS A 338 0.28 -28.15 10.80
CA HIS A 338 -0.95 -28.37 10.03
C HIS A 338 -0.74 -29.29 8.80
N SER A 339 0.05 -30.34 8.98
CA SER A 339 0.42 -31.26 7.89
C SER A 339 -0.77 -32.04 7.31
N LYS A 340 -1.89 -32.12 8.03
CA LYS A 340 -3.12 -32.82 7.60
C LYS A 340 -4.19 -31.89 7.06
N ASP A 341 -4.08 -30.60 7.26
CA ASP A 341 -5.13 -29.60 7.01
C ASP A 341 -4.91 -28.89 5.66
N ARG A 342 -6.01 -28.37 5.09
CA ARG A 342 -5.95 -27.43 3.96
C ARG A 342 -5.51 -26.06 4.48
N ILE A 343 -4.57 -25.43 3.77
CA ILE A 343 -4.01 -24.14 4.17
C ILE A 343 -4.45 -23.05 3.18
N ILE A 344 -4.93 -21.94 3.69
CA ILE A 344 -5.33 -20.76 2.91
C ILE A 344 -4.53 -19.58 3.43
N VAL A 345 -3.76 -18.92 2.55
CA VAL A 345 -2.91 -17.77 2.91
C VAL A 345 -3.43 -16.54 2.23
N SER A 346 -3.87 -15.56 3.02
CA SER A 346 -4.28 -14.26 2.51
C SER A 346 -3.19 -13.21 2.75
N THR A 347 -2.79 -12.50 1.69
CA THR A 347 -1.74 -11.48 1.75
C THR A 347 -2.01 -10.40 0.70
N PHE A 348 -1.23 -9.30 0.75
CA PHE A 348 -1.21 -8.31 -0.32
C PHE A 348 -0.71 -8.92 -1.62
N ALA A 349 -1.39 -8.61 -2.71
CA ALA A 349 -1.01 -9.10 -4.04
C ALA A 349 0.40 -8.60 -4.46
N SER A 350 0.77 -7.41 -4.04
CA SER A 350 2.07 -6.79 -4.33
C SER A 350 3.24 -7.38 -3.55
N ASN A 351 2.99 -8.09 -2.44
CA ASN A 351 4.05 -8.71 -1.63
C ASN A 351 4.54 -10.02 -2.27
N LEU A 352 5.34 -9.89 -3.31
CA LEU A 352 5.86 -11.02 -4.09
C LEU A 352 6.79 -11.92 -3.28
N ASP A 353 7.55 -11.37 -2.34
CA ASP A 353 8.42 -12.15 -1.45
C ASP A 353 7.61 -13.11 -0.58
N ARG A 354 6.46 -12.65 -0.07
CA ARG A 354 5.53 -13.45 0.71
C ARG A 354 4.91 -14.56 -0.12
N VAL A 355 4.39 -14.21 -1.31
CA VAL A 355 3.81 -15.18 -2.25
C VAL A 355 4.84 -16.25 -2.61
N ARG A 356 6.08 -15.85 -2.93
CA ARG A 356 7.18 -16.76 -3.22
C ARG A 356 7.47 -17.70 -2.05
N GLN A 357 7.58 -17.17 -0.83
CA GLN A 357 7.82 -17.99 0.36
C GLN A 357 6.72 -19.03 0.59
N VAL A 358 5.45 -18.69 0.35
CA VAL A 358 4.33 -19.63 0.45
C VAL A 358 4.43 -20.72 -0.63
N ILE A 359 4.73 -20.35 -1.89
CA ILE A 359 4.88 -21.31 -3.00
C ILE A 359 6.06 -22.25 -2.75
N ASP A 360 7.21 -21.72 -2.33
CA ASP A 360 8.41 -22.52 -2.03
C ASP A 360 8.17 -23.48 -0.86
N THR A 361 7.48 -23.00 0.21
CA THR A 361 7.11 -23.86 1.34
C THR A 361 6.13 -24.94 0.90
N ALA A 362 5.06 -24.60 0.19
CA ALA A 362 4.10 -25.57 -0.33
C ALA A 362 4.78 -26.64 -1.19
N SER A 363 5.71 -26.24 -2.05
CA SER A 363 6.49 -27.16 -2.88
C SER A 363 7.33 -28.14 -2.05
N ARG A 364 8.02 -27.66 -0.99
CA ARG A 364 8.79 -28.53 -0.09
C ARG A 364 7.93 -29.56 0.63
N TYR A 365 6.69 -29.21 0.97
CA TYR A 365 5.72 -30.14 1.59
C TYR A 365 4.93 -30.97 0.56
N GLY A 366 5.26 -30.88 -0.72
CA GLY A 366 4.60 -31.62 -1.82
C GLY A 366 3.13 -31.25 -1.96
N ARG A 367 2.77 -30.00 -1.69
CA ARG A 367 1.41 -29.46 -1.79
C ARG A 367 1.23 -28.73 -3.13
N LYS A 368 -0.01 -28.75 -3.63
CA LYS A 368 -0.44 -27.98 -4.81
C LYS A 368 -0.94 -26.61 -4.37
N VAL A 369 -0.60 -25.58 -5.13
CA VAL A 369 -0.98 -24.20 -4.86
C VAL A 369 -1.98 -23.73 -5.91
N ALA A 370 -3.11 -23.18 -5.48
CA ALA A 370 -4.00 -22.40 -6.34
C ALA A 370 -3.98 -20.93 -5.93
N ILE A 371 -4.18 -20.06 -6.89
CA ILE A 371 -4.18 -18.61 -6.68
C ILE A 371 -5.59 -18.08 -6.96
N GLU A 372 -6.13 -17.30 -6.02
CA GLU A 372 -7.47 -16.74 -6.11
C GLU A 372 -7.44 -15.23 -5.90
N GLY A 373 -8.13 -14.51 -6.78
CA GLY A 373 -8.18 -13.06 -6.82
C GLY A 373 -7.51 -12.47 -8.05
N LYS A 374 -8.25 -11.64 -8.81
CA LYS A 374 -7.80 -11.08 -10.11
C LYS A 374 -6.47 -10.34 -9.99
N SER A 375 -6.33 -9.47 -8.99
CA SER A 375 -5.08 -8.70 -8.78
C SER A 375 -3.89 -9.60 -8.46
N MET A 376 -4.08 -10.63 -7.61
CA MET A 376 -3.04 -11.59 -7.26
C MET A 376 -2.56 -12.36 -8.50
N ILE A 377 -3.49 -12.87 -9.30
CA ILE A 377 -3.17 -13.59 -10.55
C ILE A 377 -2.39 -12.68 -11.50
N ASN A 378 -2.84 -11.45 -11.72
CA ASN A 378 -2.18 -10.51 -12.63
C ASN A 378 -0.74 -10.21 -12.19
N ILE A 379 -0.54 -9.89 -10.92
CA ILE A 379 0.79 -9.54 -10.40
C ILE A 379 1.75 -10.74 -10.45
N ILE A 380 1.28 -11.95 -10.11
CA ILE A 380 2.10 -13.16 -10.16
C ILE A 380 2.50 -13.49 -11.60
N ASN A 381 1.59 -13.30 -12.58
CA ASN A 381 1.92 -13.48 -14.00
C ASN A 381 3.02 -12.51 -14.44
N ILE A 382 2.85 -11.22 -14.17
CA ILE A 382 3.85 -10.19 -14.47
C ILE A 382 5.20 -10.55 -13.81
N ALA A 383 5.18 -10.90 -12.53
CA ALA A 383 6.39 -11.23 -11.79
C ALA A 383 7.08 -12.49 -12.33
N THR A 384 6.32 -13.48 -12.78
CA THR A 384 6.85 -14.72 -13.40
C THR A 384 7.44 -14.44 -14.77
N GLU A 385 6.77 -13.66 -15.62
CA GLU A 385 7.30 -13.26 -16.94
C GLU A 385 8.58 -12.45 -16.83
N LEU A 386 8.68 -11.60 -15.81
CA LEU A 386 9.85 -10.78 -15.56
C LEU A 386 10.99 -11.54 -14.82
N GLY A 387 10.72 -12.77 -14.34
CA GLY A 387 11.70 -13.60 -13.65
C GLY A 387 11.88 -13.32 -12.16
N TYR A 388 10.96 -12.56 -11.52
CA TYR A 388 10.98 -12.29 -10.06
C TYR A 388 10.48 -13.49 -9.26
N ILE A 389 9.57 -14.28 -9.80
CA ILE A 389 9.09 -15.53 -9.18
C ILE A 389 9.42 -16.69 -10.12
N ASN A 390 10.07 -17.71 -9.56
CA ASN A 390 10.25 -19.01 -10.24
C ASN A 390 9.35 -20.04 -9.55
N ILE A 391 8.33 -20.51 -10.24
CA ILE A 391 7.37 -21.47 -9.70
C ILE A 391 7.84 -22.88 -10.06
N PRO A 392 8.12 -23.77 -9.06
CA PRO A 392 8.53 -25.14 -9.33
C PRO A 392 7.46 -25.88 -10.15
N LYS A 393 7.89 -26.67 -11.14
CA LYS A 393 6.98 -27.44 -12.02
C LYS A 393 5.98 -28.26 -11.20
N GLY A 394 4.71 -28.19 -11.60
CA GLY A 394 3.63 -28.96 -11.00
C GLY A 394 3.21 -28.52 -9.61
N THR A 395 3.72 -27.39 -9.09
CA THR A 395 3.26 -26.83 -7.82
C THR A 395 1.96 -26.02 -8.00
N LEU A 396 1.88 -25.21 -9.07
CA LEU A 396 0.71 -24.38 -9.35
C LEU A 396 -0.35 -25.18 -10.12
N VAL A 397 -1.61 -25.07 -9.68
CA VAL A 397 -2.78 -25.71 -10.31
C VAL A 397 -3.92 -24.71 -10.43
N GLN A 398 -4.83 -24.94 -11.37
CA GLN A 398 -6.07 -24.14 -11.44
C GLN A 398 -6.96 -24.42 -10.24
N THR A 399 -7.73 -23.39 -9.81
CA THR A 399 -8.61 -23.50 -8.64
C THR A 399 -9.62 -24.66 -8.78
N GLU A 400 -10.13 -24.90 -9.98
CA GLU A 400 -11.05 -25.99 -10.30
C GLU A 400 -10.44 -27.38 -10.09
N MET A 401 -9.14 -27.51 -10.24
CA MET A 401 -8.41 -28.76 -10.09
C MET A 401 -8.18 -29.14 -8.62
N LEU A 402 -8.35 -28.19 -7.67
CA LEU A 402 -8.15 -28.47 -6.24
C LEU A 402 -8.98 -29.62 -5.72
N LYS A 403 -10.19 -29.82 -6.27
CA LYS A 403 -11.09 -30.94 -5.91
C LYS A 403 -10.47 -32.34 -6.14
N ASN A 404 -9.43 -32.42 -6.98
CA ASN A 404 -8.75 -33.68 -7.32
C ASN A 404 -7.62 -34.00 -6.31
N TYR A 405 -7.35 -33.12 -5.35
CA TYR A 405 -6.30 -33.29 -4.37
C TYR A 405 -6.90 -33.34 -2.95
N PRO A 406 -6.37 -34.18 -2.05
CA PRO A 406 -6.79 -34.15 -0.65
C PRO A 406 -6.37 -32.86 0.05
N ASP A 407 -7.07 -32.50 1.11
CA ASP A 407 -6.86 -31.24 1.83
C ASP A 407 -5.41 -30.99 2.25
N ASN A 408 -4.77 -32.02 2.78
CA ASN A 408 -3.35 -31.96 3.20
C ASN A 408 -2.35 -31.78 2.03
N LYS A 409 -2.83 -31.77 0.80
CA LYS A 409 -2.04 -31.52 -0.41
C LYS A 409 -2.43 -30.20 -1.10
N THR A 410 -3.27 -29.40 -0.48
CA THR A 410 -3.75 -28.16 -1.09
C THR A 410 -3.35 -26.92 -0.27
N VAL A 411 -2.96 -25.85 -0.99
CA VAL A 411 -2.71 -24.52 -0.49
C VAL A 411 -3.42 -23.54 -1.41
N ILE A 412 -4.06 -22.53 -0.85
CA ILE A 412 -4.70 -21.45 -1.59
C ILE A 412 -4.04 -20.14 -1.20
N ILE A 413 -3.56 -19.38 -2.17
CA ILE A 413 -3.08 -18.00 -1.96
C ILE A 413 -4.16 -17.05 -2.46
N THR A 414 -4.57 -16.09 -1.63
CA THR A 414 -5.69 -15.22 -1.94
C THR A 414 -5.49 -13.78 -1.49
N THR A 415 -6.30 -12.87 -2.03
CA THR A 415 -6.43 -11.48 -1.58
C THR A 415 -7.53 -11.33 -0.54
N GLY A 416 -7.66 -10.13 0.05
CA GLY A 416 -8.75 -9.80 0.99
C GLY A 416 -8.32 -9.83 2.45
N SER A 417 -7.02 -9.73 2.70
CA SER A 417 -6.48 -9.65 4.06
C SER A 417 -6.81 -8.33 4.78
N GLN A 418 -7.34 -7.33 4.07
CA GLN A 418 -7.72 -6.01 4.61
C GLN A 418 -9.23 -5.87 4.86
N GLY A 419 -10.00 -6.91 4.64
CA GLY A 419 -11.42 -6.89 4.95
C GLY A 419 -12.32 -6.33 3.85
N GLU A 420 -11.78 -6.06 2.67
CA GLU A 420 -12.54 -5.55 1.53
C GLU A 420 -13.69 -6.53 1.20
N SER A 421 -14.90 -6.04 1.16
CA SER A 421 -16.12 -6.86 1.04
C SER A 421 -16.17 -7.71 -0.24
N MET A 422 -15.60 -7.20 -1.32
CA MET A 422 -15.57 -7.87 -2.62
C MET A 422 -14.33 -8.72 -2.86
N ALA A 423 -13.36 -8.71 -1.94
CA ALA A 423 -12.14 -9.50 -2.07
C ALA A 423 -12.40 -11.01 -1.95
N ALA A 424 -11.46 -11.81 -2.44
CA ALA A 424 -11.67 -13.25 -2.54
C ALA A 424 -11.85 -13.92 -1.17
N LEU A 425 -11.04 -13.59 -0.15
CA LEU A 425 -11.18 -14.14 1.19
C LEU A 425 -12.53 -13.77 1.82
N SER A 426 -12.97 -12.50 1.70
CA SER A 426 -14.27 -12.05 2.21
C SER A 426 -15.43 -12.87 1.64
N ARG A 427 -15.40 -13.08 0.31
CA ARG A 427 -16.41 -13.91 -0.37
C ARG A 427 -16.35 -15.38 0.05
N MET A 428 -15.14 -15.94 0.29
CA MET A 428 -14.98 -17.30 0.82
C MET A 428 -15.54 -17.41 2.24
N ALA A 429 -15.22 -16.46 3.11
CA ALA A 429 -15.69 -16.41 4.50
C ALA A 429 -17.22 -16.27 4.57
N GLN A 430 -17.85 -15.55 3.66
CA GLN A 430 -19.31 -15.38 3.58
C GLN A 430 -20.01 -16.52 2.83
N GLY A 431 -19.26 -17.44 2.18
CA GLY A 431 -19.83 -18.52 1.35
C GLY A 431 -20.35 -18.04 -0.01
N MET A 432 -19.88 -16.87 -0.46
CA MET A 432 -20.26 -16.27 -1.75
C MET A 432 -19.24 -16.55 -2.85
N ASN A 433 -18.10 -17.18 -2.55
CA ASN A 433 -17.14 -17.59 -3.55
C ASN A 433 -17.65 -18.86 -4.26
N LYS A 434 -17.67 -18.84 -5.60
CA LYS A 434 -18.20 -19.95 -6.41
C LYS A 434 -17.30 -21.18 -6.44
N MET A 435 -15.99 -20.99 -6.23
CA MET A 435 -15.00 -22.04 -6.42
C MET A 435 -14.50 -22.63 -5.09
N ILE A 436 -14.35 -21.78 -4.07
CA ILE A 436 -13.74 -22.15 -2.79
C ILE A 436 -14.66 -21.75 -1.64
N ASN A 437 -15.05 -22.73 -0.82
CA ASN A 437 -15.76 -22.51 0.42
C ASN A 437 -14.86 -22.86 1.60
N ILE A 438 -14.88 -22.01 2.64
CA ILE A 438 -14.24 -22.31 3.91
C ILE A 438 -15.01 -23.44 4.59
N LYS A 439 -14.30 -24.44 5.09
CA LYS A 439 -14.85 -25.58 5.81
C LYS A 439 -14.18 -25.79 7.16
N ALA A 440 -14.82 -26.54 8.01
CA ALA A 440 -14.28 -26.91 9.32
C ALA A 440 -12.93 -27.63 9.16
N GLY A 441 -11.93 -27.22 9.95
CA GLY A 441 -10.57 -27.73 9.89
C GLY A 441 -9.65 -27.05 8.87
N ASP A 442 -10.13 -26.09 8.08
CA ASP A 442 -9.24 -25.24 7.29
C ASP A 442 -8.36 -24.39 8.19
N VAL A 443 -7.11 -24.17 7.77
CA VAL A 443 -6.18 -23.24 8.40
C VAL A 443 -6.08 -21.99 7.52
N VAL A 444 -6.53 -20.86 8.04
CA VAL A 444 -6.49 -19.58 7.33
C VAL A 444 -5.45 -18.68 7.95
N ILE A 445 -4.44 -18.32 7.17
CA ILE A 445 -3.33 -17.45 7.59
C ILE A 445 -3.58 -16.06 7.01
N LEU A 446 -3.78 -15.05 7.87
CA LEU A 446 -3.82 -13.65 7.49
C LEU A 446 -2.41 -13.08 7.59
N SER A 447 -1.72 -13.02 6.48
CA SER A 447 -0.31 -12.63 6.40
C SER A 447 -0.17 -11.14 6.00
N SER A 448 -0.88 -10.29 6.73
CA SER A 448 -0.82 -8.83 6.64
C SER A 448 -1.29 -8.20 7.96
N THR A 449 -0.81 -7.01 8.25
CA THR A 449 -1.37 -6.16 9.33
C THR A 449 -2.48 -5.28 8.75
N PRO A 450 -3.59 -5.04 9.47
CA PRO A 450 -4.60 -4.10 9.02
C PRO A 450 -4.00 -2.72 8.76
N ILE A 451 -4.33 -2.14 7.61
CA ILE A 451 -4.05 -0.72 7.35
C ILE A 451 -4.91 0.10 8.32
N PRO A 452 -4.41 1.21 8.89
CA PRO A 452 -5.20 2.06 9.78
C PRO A 452 -6.58 2.38 9.18
N GLY A 453 -7.65 2.10 9.94
CA GLY A 453 -9.04 2.22 9.51
C GLY A 453 -9.70 0.91 9.06
N ASN A 454 -8.95 -0.13 8.73
CA ASN A 454 -9.50 -1.42 8.27
C ASN A 454 -9.68 -2.46 9.41
N GLU A 455 -9.35 -2.11 10.65
CA GLU A 455 -9.35 -3.05 11.78
C GLU A 455 -10.70 -3.72 11.98
N LYS A 456 -11.80 -2.97 11.88
CA LYS A 456 -13.17 -3.50 12.03
C LYS A 456 -13.51 -4.49 10.91
N ALA A 457 -13.14 -4.18 9.68
CA ALA A 457 -13.40 -5.02 8.52
C ALA A 457 -12.61 -6.34 8.61
N VAL A 458 -11.34 -6.29 9.02
CA VAL A 458 -10.50 -7.47 9.22
C VAL A 458 -11.03 -8.33 10.36
N ASN A 459 -11.40 -7.73 11.52
CA ASN A 459 -11.99 -8.47 12.64
C ASN A 459 -13.28 -9.18 12.25
N LYS A 460 -14.13 -8.54 11.43
CA LYS A 460 -15.35 -9.16 10.91
C LYS A 460 -15.05 -10.42 10.10
N ILE A 461 -14.01 -10.40 9.25
CA ILE A 461 -13.61 -11.59 8.49
C ILE A 461 -13.12 -12.68 9.43
N ILE A 462 -12.29 -12.33 10.42
CA ILE A 462 -11.80 -13.28 11.42
C ILE A 462 -12.99 -13.97 12.10
N ASP A 463 -13.98 -13.22 12.55
CA ASP A 463 -15.20 -13.77 13.17
C ASP A 463 -15.96 -14.71 12.23
N GLU A 464 -16.12 -14.35 10.96
CA GLU A 464 -16.78 -15.21 9.96
C GLU A 464 -16.02 -16.52 9.72
N LEU A 465 -14.67 -16.48 9.73
CA LEU A 465 -13.84 -17.68 9.62
C LEU A 465 -14.00 -18.58 10.85
N TYR A 466 -14.01 -18.02 12.07
CA TYR A 466 -14.29 -18.79 13.31
C TYR A 466 -15.68 -19.42 13.29
N ARG A 467 -16.71 -18.73 12.80
CA ARG A 467 -18.07 -19.28 12.66
C ARG A 467 -18.11 -20.50 11.72
N ARG A 468 -17.14 -20.61 10.80
CA ARG A 468 -16.99 -21.77 9.90
C ARG A 468 -16.06 -22.83 10.46
N HIS A 469 -15.68 -22.70 11.73
CA HIS A 469 -14.77 -23.63 12.43
C HIS A 469 -13.41 -23.77 11.75
N ALA A 470 -12.91 -22.70 11.13
CA ALA A 470 -11.55 -22.61 10.65
C ALA A 470 -10.59 -22.21 11.76
N THR A 471 -9.35 -22.70 11.71
CA THR A 471 -8.24 -22.20 12.53
C THR A 471 -7.68 -20.95 11.88
N VAL A 472 -7.69 -19.82 12.60
CA VAL A 472 -7.21 -18.53 12.05
C VAL A 472 -5.89 -18.13 12.71
N ILE A 473 -4.84 -17.93 11.89
CA ILE A 473 -3.51 -17.50 12.32
C ILE A 473 -3.25 -16.11 11.72
N TYR A 474 -3.09 -15.10 12.59
CA TYR A 474 -2.90 -13.71 12.16
C TYR A 474 -1.82 -12.97 12.97
N GLN A 475 -1.18 -13.63 13.93
CA GLN A 475 -0.06 -13.10 14.69
C GLN A 475 1.25 -13.58 14.07
N ASP A 476 2.29 -12.72 14.09
CA ASP A 476 3.66 -13.02 13.65
C ASP A 476 3.83 -13.45 12.18
N THR A 477 2.76 -13.47 11.39
CA THR A 477 2.78 -13.86 9.97
C THR A 477 3.04 -12.70 9.02
N HIS A 478 3.35 -11.51 9.55
CA HIS A 478 3.60 -10.30 8.79
C HIS A 478 4.83 -9.55 9.29
N VAL A 479 5.56 -8.98 8.35
CA VAL A 479 6.66 -8.03 8.59
C VAL A 479 6.38 -6.78 7.77
N SER A 480 6.53 -5.61 8.39
CA SER A 480 6.33 -4.31 7.72
C SER A 480 7.34 -4.10 6.59
N GLY A 481 6.94 -3.32 5.59
CA GLY A 481 7.84 -2.83 4.54
C GLY A 481 8.58 -1.53 4.91
N HIS A 482 8.21 -0.88 6.03
CA HIS A 482 8.69 0.46 6.40
C HIS A 482 9.70 0.42 7.55
N ALA A 483 10.64 1.36 7.50
CA ALA A 483 11.72 1.55 8.47
C ALA A 483 11.20 1.97 9.84
N CYS A 484 11.68 1.30 10.89
CA CYS A 484 11.49 1.71 12.28
C CYS A 484 12.51 2.78 12.70
N ALA A 485 12.42 3.26 13.95
CA ALA A 485 13.19 4.39 14.45
C ALA A 485 14.72 4.27 14.25
N GLU A 486 15.31 3.09 14.51
CA GLU A 486 16.75 2.91 14.38
C GLU A 486 17.22 2.85 12.91
N GLU A 487 16.36 2.38 12.00
CA GLU A 487 16.64 2.40 10.56
C GLU A 487 16.58 3.83 10.01
N LEU A 488 15.65 4.64 10.50
CA LEU A 488 15.59 6.08 10.18
C LEU A 488 16.83 6.82 10.69
N LYS A 489 17.28 6.56 11.93
CA LYS A 489 18.54 7.11 12.45
C LYS A 489 19.72 6.76 11.54
N LEU A 490 19.79 5.51 11.11
CA LEU A 490 20.84 5.05 10.20
C LEU A 490 20.85 5.86 8.90
N ILE A 491 19.69 6.01 8.24
CA ILE A 491 19.59 6.76 6.98
C ILE A 491 19.90 8.25 7.18
N TYR A 492 19.35 8.90 8.22
CA TYR A 492 19.66 10.30 8.51
C TYR A 492 21.16 10.50 8.81
N THR A 493 21.80 9.54 9.49
CA THR A 493 23.25 9.59 9.77
C THR A 493 24.10 9.42 8.50
N LEU A 494 23.72 8.48 7.62
CA LEU A 494 24.48 8.21 6.39
C LEU A 494 24.34 9.36 5.37
N VAL A 495 23.13 9.89 5.24
CA VAL A 495 22.80 10.97 4.29
C VAL A 495 23.23 12.34 4.81
N ASN A 496 23.15 12.56 6.12
CA ASN A 496 23.48 13.82 6.79
C ASN A 496 22.89 15.05 6.08
N PRO A 497 21.57 15.14 5.88
CA PRO A 497 20.93 16.17 5.09
C PRO A 497 20.95 17.52 5.80
N GLU A 498 20.98 18.61 5.03
CA GLU A 498 20.82 19.95 5.60
C GLU A 498 19.39 20.17 6.11
N TYR A 499 18.38 19.72 5.34
CA TYR A 499 16.96 19.77 5.72
C TYR A 499 16.37 18.37 5.76
N ALA A 500 15.69 18.03 6.85
CA ALA A 500 14.90 16.80 7.00
C ALA A 500 13.41 17.12 6.76
N ILE A 501 12.80 16.44 5.80
CA ILE A 501 11.39 16.61 5.40
C ILE A 501 10.69 15.26 5.48
N PRO A 502 10.13 14.86 6.63
CA PRO A 502 9.41 13.61 6.75
C PRO A 502 8.14 13.61 5.88
N VAL A 503 8.00 12.57 5.06
CA VAL A 503 6.85 12.32 4.19
C VAL A 503 6.22 10.95 4.50
N HIS A 504 5.15 10.58 3.81
CA HIS A 504 4.50 9.27 3.91
C HIS A 504 4.15 8.87 5.34
N GLY A 505 3.13 9.50 5.92
CA GLY A 505 2.66 9.21 7.27
C GLY A 505 1.74 10.27 7.83
N GLU A 506 0.98 9.89 8.84
CA GLU A 506 0.17 10.82 9.63
C GLU A 506 1.08 11.83 10.36
N TYR A 507 0.51 12.92 10.86
CA TYR A 507 1.26 13.96 11.55
C TYR A 507 2.14 13.42 12.69
N ARG A 508 1.65 12.48 13.49
CA ARG A 508 2.40 11.86 14.60
C ARG A 508 3.66 11.10 14.10
N HIS A 509 3.55 10.40 12.98
CA HIS A 509 4.66 9.65 12.38
C HIS A 509 5.73 10.60 11.87
N ARG A 510 5.32 11.63 11.12
CA ARG A 510 6.19 12.66 10.58
C ARG A 510 6.87 13.48 11.67
N LYS A 511 6.11 13.80 12.74
CA LYS A 511 6.68 14.50 13.91
C LYS A 511 7.76 13.68 14.59
N GLU A 512 7.53 12.37 14.75
CA GLU A 512 8.55 11.50 15.36
C GLU A 512 9.77 11.31 14.46
N ALA A 513 9.59 11.19 13.13
CA ALA A 513 10.71 11.15 12.18
C ALA A 513 11.54 12.46 12.23
N ALA A 514 10.90 13.62 12.41
CA ALA A 514 11.60 14.88 12.62
C ALA A 514 12.38 14.89 13.95
N ASN A 515 11.82 14.35 15.04
CA ASN A 515 12.52 14.20 16.32
C ASN A 515 13.73 13.26 16.19
N ILE A 516 13.59 12.18 15.43
CA ILE A 516 14.69 11.25 15.13
C ILE A 516 15.80 11.97 14.36
N ALA A 517 15.48 12.74 13.33
CA ALA A 517 16.46 13.54 12.57
C ALA A 517 17.20 14.54 13.49
N GLU A 518 16.47 15.25 14.37
CA GLU A 518 17.06 16.14 15.38
C GLU A 518 18.01 15.37 16.30
N SER A 519 17.65 14.16 16.74
CA SER A 519 18.46 13.34 17.65
C SER A 519 19.81 12.90 17.08
N VAL A 520 19.95 12.85 15.76
CA VAL A 520 21.18 12.47 15.06
C VAL A 520 21.93 13.65 14.44
N GLY A 521 21.53 14.89 14.76
CA GLY A 521 22.32 16.09 14.47
C GLY A 521 21.73 17.06 13.47
N VAL A 522 20.57 16.82 12.88
CA VAL A 522 19.89 17.82 12.04
C VAL A 522 19.33 18.92 12.94
N GLU A 523 19.65 20.19 12.64
CA GLU A 523 19.16 21.30 13.44
C GLU A 523 17.61 21.32 13.49
N LYS A 524 17.03 21.49 14.67
CA LYS A 524 15.59 21.50 14.87
C LYS A 524 14.81 22.39 13.89
N LYS A 525 15.32 23.60 13.60
CA LYS A 525 14.71 24.53 12.64
C LYS A 525 14.77 24.05 11.19
N LYS A 526 15.62 23.05 10.90
CA LYS A 526 15.79 22.43 9.59
C LYS A 526 15.02 21.10 9.46
N CYS A 527 14.33 20.65 10.52
CA CYS A 527 13.39 19.54 10.48
C CYS A 527 11.99 20.09 10.13
N LEU A 528 11.62 20.04 8.84
CA LEU A 528 10.45 20.75 8.31
C LEU A 528 9.23 19.81 8.21
N LEU A 529 8.14 20.19 8.85
CA LEU A 529 6.85 19.51 8.72
C LEU A 529 5.95 20.31 7.77
N LEU A 530 5.94 19.92 6.52
CA LEU A 530 5.13 20.56 5.48
C LEU A 530 3.66 20.09 5.56
N GLU A 531 2.76 20.89 5.03
CA GLU A 531 1.38 20.49 4.76
C GLU A 531 1.20 20.19 3.25
N VAL A 532 0.16 19.42 2.91
CA VAL A 532 -0.18 19.18 1.51
C VAL A 532 -0.50 20.50 0.82
N GLY A 533 0.16 20.75 -0.31
CA GLY A 533 0.04 21.99 -1.07
C GLY A 533 1.02 23.09 -0.69
N ASP A 534 1.81 22.94 0.36
CA ASP A 534 2.85 23.92 0.69
C ASP A 534 3.89 24.00 -0.42
N VAL A 535 4.27 25.21 -0.81
CA VAL A 535 5.35 25.50 -1.74
C VAL A 535 6.59 25.88 -0.94
N LEU A 536 7.39 24.88 -0.58
CA LEU A 536 8.68 25.10 0.08
C LEU A 536 9.71 25.59 -0.94
N GLU A 537 10.22 26.79 -0.79
CA GLU A 537 11.35 27.31 -1.55
C GLU A 537 12.63 27.18 -0.72
N ILE A 538 13.64 26.50 -1.28
CA ILE A 538 14.97 26.42 -0.69
C ILE A 538 15.93 27.25 -1.58
N CYS A 539 16.63 28.19 -0.96
CA CYS A 539 17.63 29.02 -1.61
C CYS A 539 18.76 29.36 -0.63
N ASN A 540 19.96 29.01 -0.96
CA ASN A 540 21.12 29.14 -0.06
C ASN A 540 20.86 28.37 1.26
N ASP A 541 21.01 29.06 2.40
CA ASP A 541 20.84 28.53 3.74
C ASP A 541 19.41 28.76 4.28
N THR A 542 18.44 29.12 3.41
CA THR A 542 17.06 29.41 3.79
C THR A 542 16.08 28.44 3.15
N ALA A 543 15.13 27.96 3.93
CA ALA A 543 14.01 27.15 3.47
C ALA A 543 12.71 27.71 4.06
N GLU A 544 11.83 28.20 3.20
CA GLU A 544 10.60 28.87 3.63
C GLU A 544 9.41 28.42 2.78
N VAL A 545 8.27 28.21 3.40
CA VAL A 545 6.99 28.05 2.68
C VAL A 545 6.57 29.42 2.18
N LYS A 546 6.64 29.62 0.85
CA LYS A 546 6.36 30.89 0.19
C LYS A 546 4.91 31.02 -0.30
N ASP A 547 4.27 29.91 -0.58
CA ASP A 547 2.93 29.88 -1.17
C ASP A 547 2.24 28.55 -0.80
N ARG A 548 0.95 28.43 -1.15
CA ARG A 548 0.18 27.19 -1.04
C ARG A 548 -0.66 26.99 -2.29
N VAL A 549 -0.60 25.80 -2.86
CA VAL A 549 -1.38 25.42 -4.04
C VAL A 549 -2.58 24.56 -3.66
N ALA A 550 -3.59 24.52 -4.52
CA ALA A 550 -4.72 23.61 -4.35
C ALA A 550 -4.24 22.15 -4.36
N SER A 551 -4.68 21.38 -3.39
CA SER A 551 -4.20 20.02 -3.14
C SER A 551 -5.27 19.14 -2.46
N ASN A 552 -6.56 19.50 -2.62
CA ASN A 552 -7.67 18.69 -2.12
C ASN A 552 -7.73 17.37 -2.89
N GLY A 553 -8.02 16.26 -2.17
CA GLY A 553 -8.28 15.00 -2.85
C GLY A 553 -9.49 15.09 -3.77
N ILE A 554 -9.43 14.42 -4.92
CA ILE A 554 -10.50 14.31 -5.90
C ILE A 554 -11.12 12.93 -5.78
N ASN A 555 -12.42 12.86 -5.48
CA ASN A 555 -13.17 11.62 -5.34
C ASN A 555 -13.38 10.94 -6.70
N VAL A 556 -13.23 9.62 -6.72
CA VAL A 556 -13.55 8.78 -7.88
C VAL A 556 -14.64 7.79 -7.47
N ASP A 557 -15.73 7.76 -8.23
CA ASP A 557 -16.88 6.88 -8.05
C ASP A 557 -17.22 6.23 -9.40
N GLY A 558 -16.91 4.96 -9.57
CA GLY A 558 -17.05 4.25 -10.84
C GLY A 558 -16.24 4.89 -11.97
N LEU A 559 -16.93 5.46 -12.95
CA LEU A 559 -16.31 6.17 -14.07
C LEU A 559 -16.24 7.69 -13.85
N GLY A 560 -16.90 8.21 -12.81
CA GLY A 560 -16.92 9.63 -12.44
C GLY A 560 -15.65 10.04 -11.70
N VAL A 561 -15.08 11.18 -12.08
CA VAL A 561 -13.89 11.76 -11.46
C VAL A 561 -14.20 13.19 -11.06
N GLY A 562 -14.28 13.46 -9.75
CA GLY A 562 -14.52 14.79 -9.21
C GLY A 562 -15.97 15.31 -9.32
N ASP A 563 -16.92 14.49 -9.78
CA ASP A 563 -18.34 14.81 -9.90
C ASP A 563 -19.10 14.60 -8.56
N VAL A 564 -18.53 13.86 -7.61
CA VAL A 564 -19.07 13.67 -6.26
C VAL A 564 -18.43 14.67 -5.31
N GLY A 565 -19.07 15.83 -5.18
CA GLY A 565 -18.66 16.88 -4.23
C GLY A 565 -19.33 16.74 -2.86
N ASN A 566 -19.04 17.72 -1.98
CA ASN A 566 -19.50 17.73 -0.58
C ASN A 566 -21.03 17.66 -0.42
N ILE A 567 -21.80 18.21 -1.39
CA ILE A 567 -23.26 18.17 -1.36
C ILE A 567 -23.74 16.72 -1.52
N VAL A 568 -23.24 16.03 -2.54
CA VAL A 568 -23.62 14.64 -2.82
C VAL A 568 -23.22 13.72 -1.67
N LEU A 569 -22.05 13.94 -1.07
CA LEU A 569 -21.60 13.17 0.11
C LEU A 569 -22.50 13.40 1.33
N LYS A 570 -22.94 14.65 1.60
CA LYS A 570 -23.92 14.97 2.64
C LYS A 570 -25.25 14.26 2.40
N ASP A 571 -25.75 14.27 1.16
CA ASP A 571 -26.98 13.55 0.82
C ASP A 571 -26.83 12.05 1.04
N ARG A 572 -25.72 11.44 0.61
CA ARG A 572 -25.41 10.02 0.87
C ARG A 572 -25.35 9.71 2.37
N GLN A 573 -24.73 10.59 3.16
CA GLN A 573 -24.65 10.47 4.61
C GLN A 573 -26.04 10.54 5.26
N ALA A 574 -26.88 11.49 4.87
CA ALA A 574 -28.26 11.60 5.34
C ALA A 574 -29.10 10.35 4.99
N LEU A 575 -28.97 9.87 3.73
CA LEU A 575 -29.61 8.64 3.28
C LEU A 575 -29.16 7.42 4.08
N ALA A 576 -27.87 7.29 4.38
CA ALA A 576 -27.31 6.16 5.12
C ALA A 576 -27.70 6.18 6.61
N THR A 577 -27.82 7.36 7.22
CA THR A 577 -28.08 7.49 8.65
C THR A 577 -29.56 7.56 9.01
N ALA A 578 -30.37 8.24 8.21
CA ALA A 578 -31.76 8.53 8.54
C ALA A 578 -32.75 8.18 7.42
N GLY A 579 -32.27 7.82 6.22
CA GLY A 579 -33.13 7.53 5.10
C GLY A 579 -33.73 8.77 4.43
N MET A 580 -34.82 8.61 3.65
CA MET A 580 -35.46 9.71 2.95
C MET A 580 -36.98 9.73 3.07
N VAL A 581 -37.53 10.95 2.94
CA VAL A 581 -38.96 11.24 2.89
C VAL A 581 -39.24 12.05 1.62
N ILE A 582 -40.06 11.51 0.72
CA ILE A 582 -40.54 12.21 -0.47
C ILE A 582 -41.94 12.73 -0.18
N ILE A 583 -42.16 14.01 -0.44
CA ILE A 583 -43.45 14.68 -0.27
C ILE A 583 -43.97 15.07 -1.67
N ALA A 584 -44.90 14.29 -2.20
CA ALA A 584 -45.46 14.51 -3.53
C ALA A 584 -46.77 15.29 -3.44
N MET A 585 -46.93 16.35 -4.22
CA MET A 585 -48.15 17.16 -4.25
C MET A 585 -48.39 17.79 -5.65
N ALA A 586 -49.64 17.99 -5.96
CA ALA A 586 -50.08 18.73 -7.17
C ALA A 586 -50.76 20.04 -6.76
N LEU A 587 -50.29 21.14 -7.36
CA LEU A 587 -50.79 22.48 -7.11
C LEU A 587 -51.31 23.14 -8.39
N SER A 588 -52.32 23.99 -8.29
CA SER A 588 -52.79 24.83 -9.38
C SER A 588 -51.71 25.83 -9.79
N GLY A 589 -51.38 25.89 -11.08
CA GLY A 589 -50.39 26.84 -11.60
C GLY A 589 -50.81 28.30 -11.47
N SER A 590 -52.11 28.60 -11.39
CA SER A 590 -52.66 29.95 -11.29
C SER A 590 -52.91 30.43 -9.85
N SER A 591 -53.32 29.54 -8.94
CA SER A 591 -53.73 29.90 -7.57
C SER A 591 -52.83 29.28 -6.49
N SER A 592 -51.87 28.44 -6.88
CA SER A 592 -51.04 27.65 -5.95
C SER A 592 -51.86 26.83 -4.95
N GLU A 593 -53.12 26.51 -5.31
CA GLU A 593 -54.02 25.69 -4.47
C GLU A 593 -53.66 24.20 -4.55
N LEU A 594 -53.73 23.51 -3.42
CA LEU A 594 -53.48 22.07 -3.38
C LEU A 594 -54.60 21.28 -4.08
N ILE A 595 -54.30 20.68 -5.23
CA ILE A 595 -55.27 19.87 -6.02
C ILE A 595 -55.22 18.40 -5.53
N SER A 596 -54.04 17.89 -5.21
CA SER A 596 -53.87 16.50 -4.77
C SER A 596 -52.62 16.35 -3.86
N GLY A 597 -52.71 15.45 -2.90
CA GLY A 597 -51.64 15.19 -1.90
C GLY A 597 -51.87 15.97 -0.59
N PRO A 598 -50.83 16.28 0.20
CA PRO A 598 -49.48 15.72 0.07
C PRO A 598 -49.45 14.21 0.31
N ASP A 599 -48.81 13.46 -0.59
CA ASP A 599 -48.51 12.06 -0.41
C ASP A 599 -47.09 11.87 0.09
N ILE A 600 -46.93 11.06 1.15
CA ILE A 600 -45.64 10.83 1.80
C ILE A 600 -45.13 9.46 1.43
N ILE A 601 -43.91 9.39 0.89
CA ILE A 601 -43.20 8.14 0.60
C ILE A 601 -41.95 8.10 1.48
N SER A 602 -41.80 7.04 2.26
CA SER A 602 -40.64 6.83 3.13
C SER A 602 -39.79 5.66 2.64
N LYS A 603 -38.45 5.85 2.59
CA LYS A 603 -37.49 4.79 2.31
C LYS A 603 -36.33 4.89 3.30
N GLY A 604 -36.07 3.78 4.01
CA GLY A 604 -34.97 3.71 4.98
C GLY A 604 -35.15 4.57 6.23
N PHE A 605 -36.33 5.23 6.42
CA PHE A 605 -36.62 6.13 7.52
C PHE A 605 -37.56 5.51 8.55
N VAL A 606 -38.84 5.27 8.20
CA VAL A 606 -39.83 4.63 9.06
C VAL A 606 -40.66 3.61 8.28
N TYR A 607 -41.21 2.62 9.00
CA TYR A 607 -42.15 1.68 8.40
C TYR A 607 -43.53 2.32 8.35
N MET A 608 -44.00 2.66 7.17
CA MET A 608 -45.20 3.48 6.93
C MET A 608 -46.46 2.96 7.62
N LYS A 609 -46.67 1.63 7.65
CA LYS A 609 -47.86 1.01 8.24
C LYS A 609 -47.97 1.13 9.77
N GLU A 610 -46.86 1.41 10.45
CA GLU A 610 -46.77 1.53 11.90
C GLU A 610 -46.55 2.99 12.35
N SER A 611 -46.62 3.94 11.42
CA SER A 611 -46.27 5.34 11.67
C SER A 611 -47.36 6.29 11.14
N GLU A 612 -48.61 5.89 11.18
CA GLU A 612 -49.73 6.67 10.61
C GLU A 612 -49.88 8.05 11.26
N ASP A 613 -49.77 8.16 12.57
CA ASP A 613 -49.85 9.46 13.29
C ASP A 613 -48.73 10.43 12.86
N LEU A 614 -47.50 9.92 12.74
CA LEU A 614 -46.36 10.69 12.27
C LEU A 614 -46.58 11.19 10.84
N ILE A 615 -47.06 10.33 9.97
CA ILE A 615 -47.29 10.66 8.56
C ILE A 615 -48.47 11.65 8.41
N ASN A 616 -49.53 11.50 9.17
CA ASN A 616 -50.68 12.42 9.15
C ASN A 616 -50.26 13.81 9.68
N GLY A 617 -49.53 13.85 10.80
CA GLY A 617 -49.00 15.11 11.33
C GLY A 617 -48.02 15.80 10.33
N LEU A 618 -47.20 15.03 9.59
CA LEU A 618 -46.35 15.56 8.56
C LEU A 618 -47.16 16.14 7.38
N LYS A 619 -48.25 15.45 6.97
CA LYS A 619 -49.15 15.97 5.92
C LYS A 619 -49.77 17.29 6.33
N ASP A 620 -50.20 17.45 7.62
CA ASP A 620 -50.78 18.67 8.13
C ASP A 620 -49.78 19.84 8.16
N VAL A 621 -48.54 19.57 8.57
CA VAL A 621 -47.47 20.57 8.52
C VAL A 621 -47.20 21.05 7.09
N VAL A 622 -47.20 20.13 6.12
CA VAL A 622 -47.01 20.45 4.69
C VAL A 622 -48.18 21.30 4.16
N ARG A 623 -49.43 20.94 4.51
CA ARG A 623 -50.63 21.74 4.14
C ARG A 623 -50.55 23.16 4.68
N ASN A 624 -50.19 23.30 5.96
CA ASN A 624 -50.01 24.62 6.58
C ASN A 624 -48.91 25.43 5.88
N SER A 625 -47.82 24.81 5.45
CA SER A 625 -46.73 25.47 4.70
C SER A 625 -47.20 25.96 3.33
N ILE A 626 -48.08 25.23 2.66
CA ILE A 626 -48.70 25.67 1.37
C ILE A 626 -49.61 26.88 1.60
N GLU A 627 -50.41 26.88 2.68
CA GLU A 627 -51.28 28.05 3.03
C GLU A 627 -50.46 29.29 3.36
N VAL A 628 -49.38 29.15 4.11
CA VAL A 628 -48.45 30.27 4.39
C VAL A 628 -47.86 30.83 3.08
N TYR A 629 -47.43 29.95 2.19
CA TYR A 629 -46.90 30.36 0.90
C TYR A 629 -47.92 31.09 0.02
N ARG A 630 -49.18 30.62 -0.03
CA ARG A 630 -50.27 31.25 -0.77
C ARG A 630 -50.57 32.66 -0.24
N ASN A 631 -50.59 32.86 1.07
CA ASN A 631 -50.86 34.18 1.72
C ASN A 631 -49.72 35.18 1.47
N ASP A 632 -48.54 34.76 1.10
CA ASP A 632 -47.39 35.60 0.74
C ASP A 632 -47.41 36.06 -0.71
N ASN A 633 -48.42 35.67 -1.51
CA ASN A 633 -48.58 35.98 -2.95
C ASN A 633 -47.29 35.76 -3.77
N SER A 634 -46.46 34.82 -3.37
CA SER A 634 -45.20 34.51 -4.03
C SER A 634 -45.43 33.49 -5.15
N ASN A 635 -44.84 33.70 -6.35
CA ASN A 635 -44.85 32.73 -7.45
C ASN A 635 -43.51 31.99 -7.54
N ASP A 636 -42.67 32.02 -6.51
CA ASP A 636 -41.38 31.34 -6.50
C ASP A 636 -41.45 29.93 -5.91
N TRP A 637 -41.52 28.96 -6.83
CA TRP A 637 -41.51 27.52 -6.50
C TRP A 637 -40.30 27.07 -5.66
N LYS A 638 -39.15 27.76 -5.75
CA LYS A 638 -37.97 27.46 -4.93
C LYS A 638 -38.25 27.82 -3.47
N LYS A 639 -38.93 28.94 -3.25
CA LYS A 639 -39.35 29.37 -1.92
C LYS A 639 -40.31 28.38 -1.27
N LEU A 640 -41.30 27.89 -2.05
CA LEU A 640 -42.23 26.87 -1.56
C LEU A 640 -41.52 25.56 -1.22
N LYS A 641 -40.61 25.07 -2.08
CA LYS A 641 -39.84 23.87 -1.80
C LYS A 641 -39.04 24.02 -0.51
N SER A 642 -38.33 25.13 -0.33
CA SER A 642 -37.57 25.40 0.89
C SER A 642 -38.45 25.46 2.14
N LEU A 643 -39.62 26.11 2.07
CA LEU A 643 -40.57 26.20 3.17
C LEU A 643 -41.09 24.81 3.58
N VAL A 644 -41.50 24.01 2.63
CA VAL A 644 -41.99 22.62 2.87
C VAL A 644 -40.87 21.76 3.44
N THR A 645 -39.65 21.86 2.91
CA THR A 645 -38.49 21.11 3.42
C THR A 645 -38.22 21.45 4.88
N SER A 646 -38.02 22.76 5.19
CA SER A 646 -37.70 23.19 6.55
C SER A 646 -38.81 22.83 7.55
N ALA A 647 -40.08 23.04 7.18
CA ALA A 647 -41.20 22.69 8.05
C ALA A 647 -41.30 21.18 8.32
N ALA A 648 -41.03 20.37 7.32
CA ALA A 648 -41.02 18.93 7.47
C ALA A 648 -39.82 18.44 8.33
N GLU A 649 -38.64 18.97 8.10
CA GLU A 649 -37.43 18.68 8.90
C GLU A 649 -37.63 19.06 10.37
N ASP A 650 -38.14 20.28 10.64
CA ASP A 650 -38.43 20.76 11.99
C ASP A 650 -39.47 19.88 12.72
N TYR A 651 -40.53 19.47 12.02
CA TYR A 651 -41.55 18.57 12.56
C TYR A 651 -40.94 17.21 12.93
N LEU A 652 -40.22 16.58 12.00
CA LEU A 652 -39.61 15.28 12.19
C LEU A 652 -38.57 15.26 13.30
N TRP A 653 -37.74 16.31 13.36
CA TRP A 653 -36.80 16.50 14.46
C TRP A 653 -37.51 16.70 15.81
N LYS A 654 -38.58 17.47 15.82
CA LYS A 654 -39.33 17.75 17.05
C LYS A 654 -40.00 16.49 17.61
N VAL A 655 -40.57 15.66 16.74
CA VAL A 655 -41.36 14.48 17.13
C VAL A 655 -40.51 13.26 17.41
N ILE A 656 -39.52 12.98 16.57
CA ILE A 656 -38.75 11.72 16.64
C ILE A 656 -37.23 11.89 16.68
N LYS A 657 -36.71 13.13 16.65
CA LYS A 657 -35.27 13.44 16.70
C LYS A 657 -34.46 12.74 15.60
N ARG A 658 -35.01 12.68 14.38
CA ARG A 658 -34.35 12.16 13.19
C ARG A 658 -34.41 13.17 12.06
N GLU A 659 -33.35 13.22 11.24
CA GLU A 659 -33.15 14.15 10.11
C GLU A 659 -33.02 13.39 8.79
N PRO A 660 -34.14 12.83 8.23
CA PRO A 660 -34.09 12.20 6.93
C PRO A 660 -33.90 13.24 5.82
N LEU A 661 -33.39 12.82 4.66
CA LEU A 661 -33.38 13.66 3.47
C LEU A 661 -34.82 13.92 3.01
N VAL A 662 -35.28 15.16 3.07
CA VAL A 662 -36.65 15.56 2.66
C VAL A 662 -36.65 16.09 1.24
N ILE A 663 -37.43 15.45 0.34
CA ILE A 663 -37.52 15.78 -1.07
C ILE A 663 -38.95 16.18 -1.44
N PRO A 664 -39.28 17.48 -1.54
CA PRO A 664 -40.58 17.93 -2.03
C PRO A 664 -40.64 17.82 -3.57
N VAL A 665 -41.62 17.07 -4.07
CA VAL A 665 -41.97 16.91 -5.49
C VAL A 665 -43.27 17.68 -5.75
N ILE A 666 -43.19 18.82 -6.42
CA ILE A 666 -44.33 19.68 -6.71
C ILE A 666 -44.61 19.63 -8.18
N ILE A 667 -45.85 19.26 -8.54
CA ILE A 667 -46.36 19.21 -9.91
C ILE A 667 -47.32 20.39 -10.10
N SER A 668 -47.09 21.23 -11.10
CA SER A 668 -48.00 22.29 -11.48
C SER A 668 -49.02 21.72 -12.50
N VAL A 669 -50.29 21.89 -12.19
CA VAL A 669 -51.42 21.41 -13.03
C VAL A 669 -52.27 22.60 -13.48
#